data_e88cd4892911e5fe454af8956684b17b
#
_entry.id   e88cd4892911e5fe454af8956684b17b
#
_cell.length_a   1.000
_cell.length_b   1.000
_cell.length_c   1.000
_cell.angle_alpha   90.00
_cell.angle_beta   90.00
_cell.angle_gamma   90.00
#
_symmetry.space_group_name_H-M   'P 1'
#
loop_
_entity.id
_entity.type
_entity.pdbx_description
1 polymer ?
#
loop_
_entity_poly.entity_id
_entity_poly.type
_entity_poly.pdbx_seq_one_letter_code
_entity_poly.pdbx_strand_id
1 'polypeptide(L)'
;MRAVGLSVSLAFVIIMSCFVWQNMRVNRMYPDADRIFIVGGFGNILSNFTLGQSIQDNFPEVEKAVTVMNRHGKYSMDGVALEKEGFMGVDPDFFDMFPTEFVYGSKESFNDFSNVIISRSLAEKFGGENVLGKIIKDEFYGGEFRVGAVIEGFEDTIFDNAEIIFNTRAPRFDKNRDEQLGMWSSGMFTFIKVAEGTDITGLTEKLDKMLEDSLEEKYRRNEKHFSLTRLDKLYMADVNEGMSGLKKGNKGLMTAFSIIVVFLLISAIFNYINLNTALTGRRSKEIATRALVGESRSRIFVRCITESIVFIIVCMSAAFLTAHLLLPLVNRLIDSPIPIEMRLTDGFLYMYLLIMVVTTLFCGIIPVLMTSNFKPIEIIKGEFRYSRKRIFSKVFIIIQNAIAIVIIAVSLIMSSQIRHMIDMPLNANVEGLYEVRLAENSFEETLSSLPYVGRIGKADGRPGQKYMTIGIPLNEDHSKRGKFNVCNCDSAAFSMFDFKIVRNYGLQGNAGFWLTESAFRLLELDENNPVLPQAFSWICGTTDLAGILEDVQMSSAKNLNLDEVGVINLVPRNRQSGLCRDFIVEILDPSDENLMELDSLCREEAIRIRGPHAPDMSGYIPYKIEKEYEGMMNQMKMVIIFMIIAILLSALGQIAMSTYYATEREKEIGIRKVFGGTVRSESIRNIF
;
A
#
# COMPACT_ATOMS: atom_id res chain seq x y z
N MET A 1 2.25 -22.87 -30.28
CA MET A 1 1.09 -22.44 -29.46
C MET A 1 1.15 -22.97 -28.00
N ARG A 2 1.32 -24.31 -27.73
CA ARG A 2 1.32 -24.83 -26.34
C ARG A 2 2.42 -24.21 -25.46
N ALA A 3 3.67 -24.23 -25.96
CA ALA A 3 4.80 -23.67 -25.21
C ALA A 3 4.61 -22.18 -24.96
N VAL A 4 4.22 -21.43 -25.98
CA VAL A 4 4.00 -19.98 -25.88
C VAL A 4 2.90 -19.65 -24.86
N GLY A 5 1.74 -20.33 -24.96
CA GLY A 5 0.63 -20.10 -24.03
C GLY A 5 1.00 -20.42 -22.59
N LEU A 6 1.68 -21.55 -22.34
CA LEU A 6 2.11 -21.93 -21.00
C LEU A 6 3.21 -20.97 -20.47
N SER A 7 4.19 -20.62 -21.31
CA SER A 7 5.30 -19.74 -20.89
C SER A 7 4.81 -18.33 -20.55
N VAL A 8 3.91 -17.76 -21.35
CA VAL A 8 3.34 -16.43 -21.07
C VAL A 8 2.51 -16.48 -19.79
N SER A 9 1.68 -17.49 -19.61
CA SER A 9 0.88 -17.65 -18.37
C SER A 9 1.76 -17.79 -17.14
N LEU A 10 2.80 -18.62 -17.23
CA LEU A 10 3.75 -18.82 -16.11
C LEU A 10 4.58 -17.55 -15.83
N ALA A 11 4.90 -16.74 -16.85
CA ALA A 11 5.61 -15.48 -16.65
C ALA A 11 4.80 -14.55 -15.74
N PHE A 12 3.51 -14.40 -15.99
CA PHE A 12 2.64 -13.60 -15.13
C PHE A 12 2.47 -14.20 -13.73
N VAL A 13 2.32 -15.52 -13.63
CA VAL A 13 2.27 -16.22 -12.34
C VAL A 13 3.56 -15.95 -11.56
N ILE A 14 4.73 -15.99 -12.19
CA ILE A 14 6.03 -15.71 -11.55
C ILE A 14 6.07 -14.27 -11.04
N ILE A 15 5.81 -13.27 -11.90
CA ILE A 15 5.86 -11.85 -11.50
C ILE A 15 4.96 -11.61 -10.30
N MET A 16 3.74 -12.13 -10.34
CA MET A 16 2.79 -11.92 -9.27
C MET A 16 3.08 -12.68 -8.00
N SER A 17 3.63 -13.87 -8.15
CA SER A 17 4.12 -14.62 -6.99
C SER A 17 5.29 -13.89 -6.33
N CYS A 18 6.19 -13.27 -7.11
CA CYS A 18 7.25 -12.43 -6.57
C CYS A 18 6.68 -11.25 -5.77
N PHE A 19 5.71 -10.52 -6.34
CA PHE A 19 5.05 -9.41 -5.66
C PHE A 19 4.42 -9.83 -4.32
N VAL A 20 3.61 -10.89 -4.34
CA VAL A 20 2.95 -11.40 -3.13
C VAL A 20 3.98 -11.89 -2.11
N TRP A 21 4.97 -12.67 -2.56
CA TRP A 21 6.00 -13.24 -1.71
C TRP A 21 6.84 -12.16 -1.02
N GLN A 22 7.28 -11.14 -1.77
CA GLN A 22 8.06 -10.02 -1.27
C GLN A 22 7.29 -9.24 -0.21
N ASN A 23 6.03 -8.88 -0.50
CA ASN A 23 5.18 -8.16 0.47
C ASN A 23 4.86 -8.99 1.73
N MET A 24 4.71 -10.32 1.61
CA MET A 24 4.46 -11.19 2.76
C MET A 24 5.70 -11.43 3.64
N ARG A 25 6.89 -11.11 3.13
CA ARG A 25 8.16 -11.32 3.83
C ARG A 25 8.74 -10.07 4.47
N VAL A 26 8.11 -8.92 4.29
CA VAL A 26 8.55 -7.66 4.90
C VAL A 26 8.83 -7.88 6.39
N ASN A 27 9.98 -7.44 6.86
CA ASN A 27 10.55 -7.59 8.22
C ASN A 27 10.91 -9.03 8.65
N ARG A 28 10.63 -10.07 7.86
CA ARG A 28 10.94 -11.46 8.27
C ARG A 28 12.40 -11.83 8.10
N MET A 29 13.21 -10.95 7.54
CA MET A 29 14.65 -11.14 7.43
C MET A 29 15.37 -11.04 8.78
N TYR A 30 14.77 -10.33 9.74
CA TYR A 30 15.36 -10.19 11.05
C TYR A 30 15.21 -11.46 11.88
N PRO A 31 16.31 -12.00 12.46
CA PRO A 31 16.30 -13.29 13.17
C PRO A 31 15.28 -13.35 14.31
N ASP A 32 15.10 -12.23 15.02
CA ASP A 32 14.24 -12.12 16.20
C ASP A 32 12.93 -11.37 15.92
N ALA A 33 12.47 -11.32 14.64
CA ALA A 33 11.27 -10.56 14.25
C ALA A 33 10.00 -10.97 15.03
N ASP A 34 9.95 -12.18 15.56
CA ASP A 34 8.85 -12.71 16.38
C ASP A 34 8.94 -12.28 17.85
N ARG A 35 10.10 -11.78 18.32
CA ARG A 35 10.35 -11.25 19.67
C ARG A 35 10.47 -9.73 19.71
N ILE A 36 10.44 -9.07 18.55
CA ILE A 36 10.45 -7.61 18.45
C ILE A 36 9.03 -7.09 18.29
N PHE A 37 8.66 -6.09 19.07
CA PHE A 37 7.34 -5.47 19.07
C PHE A 37 7.46 -3.96 18.95
N ILE A 38 6.55 -3.34 18.16
CA ILE A 38 6.33 -1.90 18.24
C ILE A 38 5.34 -1.62 19.37
N VAL A 39 5.65 -0.62 20.15
CA VAL A 39 4.78 -0.16 21.25
C VAL A 39 3.82 0.86 20.71
N GLY A 40 2.53 0.55 20.76
CA GLY A 40 1.44 1.48 20.47
C GLY A 40 0.76 1.93 21.75
N GLY A 41 0.10 3.09 21.69
CA GLY A 41 -0.68 3.61 22.80
C GLY A 41 -1.81 4.52 22.33
N PHE A 42 -2.93 4.54 23.03
CA PHE A 42 -4.10 5.37 22.71
C PHE A 42 -4.62 5.21 21.26
N GLY A 43 -4.51 3.99 20.72
CA GLY A 43 -4.93 3.67 19.35
C GLY A 43 -3.94 4.15 18.27
N ASN A 44 -2.71 4.49 18.63
CA ASN A 44 -1.66 4.98 17.76
C ASN A 44 -0.35 4.24 18.08
N ILE A 45 0.59 4.15 17.12
CA ILE A 45 1.95 3.60 17.33
C ILE A 45 3.01 4.68 17.55
N LEU A 46 2.63 5.94 17.61
CA LEU A 46 3.57 7.03 17.94
C LEU A 46 3.89 7.04 19.44
N SER A 47 5.12 7.35 19.78
CA SER A 47 5.63 7.43 21.14
C SER A 47 6.49 8.68 21.32
N ASN A 48 7.07 8.85 22.51
CA ASN A 48 8.06 9.88 22.81
C ASN A 48 9.47 9.30 22.91
N PHE A 49 10.48 10.16 23.07
CA PHE A 49 11.89 9.76 23.16
C PHE A 49 12.22 8.91 24.39
N THR A 50 11.52 9.10 25.50
CA THR A 50 11.87 8.51 26.79
C THR A 50 11.19 7.18 27.05
N LEU A 51 10.15 6.86 26.28
CA LEU A 51 9.34 5.66 26.49
C LEU A 51 10.15 4.36 26.41
N GLY A 52 11.00 4.23 25.37
CA GLY A 52 11.82 3.04 25.18
C GLY A 52 12.76 2.78 26.37
N GLN A 53 13.47 3.81 26.79
CA GLN A 53 14.37 3.71 27.96
C GLN A 53 13.60 3.39 29.24
N SER A 54 12.46 4.07 29.46
CA SER A 54 11.63 3.80 30.63
C SER A 54 11.09 2.37 30.67
N ILE A 55 10.72 1.82 29.52
CA ILE A 55 10.30 0.42 29.43
C ILE A 55 11.45 -0.52 29.77
N GLN A 56 12.61 -0.31 29.15
CA GLN A 56 13.79 -1.16 29.37
C GLN A 56 14.26 -1.15 30.82
N ASP A 57 14.22 0.01 31.49
CA ASP A 57 14.68 0.15 32.87
C ASP A 57 13.72 -0.48 33.89
N ASN A 58 12.42 -0.53 33.60
CA ASN A 58 11.41 -0.99 34.55
C ASN A 58 10.95 -2.44 34.33
N PHE A 59 11.20 -3.02 33.16
CA PHE A 59 10.70 -4.37 32.83
C PHE A 59 11.84 -5.31 32.44
N PRO A 60 12.26 -6.24 33.32
CA PRO A 60 13.35 -7.16 33.04
C PRO A 60 13.03 -8.17 31.91
N GLU A 61 11.77 -8.30 31.54
CA GLU A 61 11.34 -9.09 30.37
C GLU A 61 11.73 -8.44 29.05
N VAL A 62 12.10 -7.15 29.06
CA VAL A 62 12.54 -6.40 27.87
C VAL A 62 14.05 -6.39 27.82
N GLU A 63 14.61 -7.15 26.87
CA GLU A 63 16.06 -7.25 26.68
C GLU A 63 16.66 -5.93 26.15
N LYS A 64 15.93 -5.27 25.23
CA LYS A 64 16.38 -4.05 24.57
C LYS A 64 15.18 -3.21 24.10
N ALA A 65 15.32 -1.90 24.16
CA ALA A 65 14.39 -0.96 23.56
C ALA A 65 15.14 0.05 22.69
N VAL A 66 14.55 0.41 21.53
CA VAL A 66 15.11 1.42 20.63
C VAL A 66 14.01 2.38 20.17
N THR A 67 14.39 3.64 20.04
CA THR A 67 13.52 4.69 19.52
C THR A 67 13.92 5.00 18.08
N VAL A 68 12.92 5.06 17.20
CA VAL A 68 13.10 5.35 15.77
C VAL A 68 12.27 6.57 15.41
N MET A 69 12.87 7.51 14.69
CA MET A 69 12.20 8.64 14.08
C MET A 69 12.32 8.51 12.55
N ASN A 70 11.22 8.27 11.87
CA ASN A 70 11.20 8.21 10.42
C ASN A 70 10.52 9.48 9.88
N ARG A 71 11.29 10.35 9.24
CA ARG A 71 10.82 11.61 8.67
C ARG A 71 11.50 11.87 7.34
N HIS A 72 10.84 12.64 6.51
CA HIS A 72 11.48 13.22 5.33
C HIS A 72 12.24 14.49 5.75
N GLY A 73 13.49 14.59 5.34
CA GLY A 73 14.36 15.74 5.57
C GLY A 73 14.80 16.40 4.26
N LYS A 74 15.55 17.48 4.39
CA LYS A 74 16.15 18.17 3.26
C LYS A 74 17.63 18.25 3.49
N TYR A 75 18.33 17.54 2.66
CA TYR A 75 19.77 17.40 2.76
C TYR A 75 20.40 17.74 1.43
N SER A 76 21.62 18.23 1.46
CA SER A 76 22.45 18.38 0.29
C SER A 76 23.81 17.75 0.51
N MET A 77 24.42 17.23 -0.54
CA MET A 77 25.78 16.72 -0.55
C MET A 77 26.48 17.19 -1.82
N ASP A 78 27.68 17.77 -1.67
CA ASP A 78 28.43 18.34 -2.80
C ASP A 78 27.63 19.40 -3.61
N GLY A 79 26.69 20.11 -2.96
CA GLY A 79 25.80 21.08 -3.61
C GLY A 79 24.63 20.47 -4.40
N VAL A 80 24.47 19.16 -4.37
CA VAL A 80 23.34 18.47 -4.98
C VAL A 80 22.28 18.22 -3.90
N ALA A 81 21.04 18.65 -4.17
CA ALA A 81 19.90 18.42 -3.29
C ALA A 81 19.50 16.94 -3.27
N LEU A 82 19.23 16.40 -2.10
CA LEU A 82 18.71 15.06 -1.85
C LEU A 82 17.20 15.16 -1.61
N GLU A 83 16.43 15.35 -2.71
CA GLU A 83 15.03 15.81 -2.65
C GLU A 83 14.03 14.74 -2.20
N LYS A 84 14.36 13.47 -2.30
CA LYS A 84 13.43 12.36 -2.02
C LYS A 84 13.98 11.34 -1.03
N GLU A 85 15.12 11.63 -0.45
CA GLU A 85 15.80 10.69 0.43
C GLU A 85 15.15 10.68 1.80
N GLY A 86 14.80 9.49 2.29
CA GLY A 86 14.21 9.30 3.61
C GLY A 86 15.26 9.54 4.71
N PHE A 87 14.85 10.24 5.75
CA PHE A 87 15.64 10.47 6.94
C PHE A 87 15.14 9.59 8.08
N MET A 88 16.05 8.90 8.75
CA MET A 88 15.76 8.11 9.93
C MET A 88 16.71 8.49 11.08
N GLY A 89 16.15 8.89 12.21
CA GLY A 89 16.89 9.03 13.45
C GLY A 89 16.75 7.73 14.26
N VAL A 90 17.84 7.19 14.76
CA VAL A 90 17.83 5.96 15.56
C VAL A 90 18.81 6.04 16.75
N ASP A 91 18.50 5.28 17.78
CA ASP A 91 19.46 5.03 18.85
C ASP A 91 20.63 4.16 18.35
N PRO A 92 21.84 4.27 18.90
CA PRO A 92 22.98 3.43 18.51
C PRO A 92 22.71 1.92 18.61
N ASP A 93 21.83 1.53 19.52
CA ASP A 93 21.43 0.14 19.75
C ASP A 93 20.51 -0.41 18.64
N PHE A 94 20.04 0.45 17.73
CA PHE A 94 19.18 0.07 16.61
C PHE A 94 19.79 -1.04 15.76
N PHE A 95 21.08 -0.93 15.42
CA PHE A 95 21.74 -1.94 14.57
C PHE A 95 21.95 -3.30 15.26
N ASP A 96 21.81 -3.39 16.58
CA ASP A 96 21.80 -4.67 17.30
C ASP A 96 20.43 -5.35 17.23
N MET A 97 19.36 -4.54 17.19
CA MET A 97 17.99 -5.04 17.04
C MET A 97 17.63 -5.31 15.59
N PHE A 98 18.10 -4.46 14.68
CA PHE A 98 17.86 -4.47 13.24
C PHE A 98 19.20 -4.56 12.49
N PRO A 99 19.84 -5.74 12.47
CA PRO A 99 21.14 -5.91 11.84
C PRO A 99 21.08 -5.65 10.34
N THR A 100 22.04 -4.90 9.83
CA THR A 100 22.30 -4.66 8.42
C THR A 100 23.78 -4.76 8.11
N GLU A 101 24.14 -5.03 6.88
CA GLU A 101 25.55 -5.15 6.46
C GLU A 101 26.16 -3.75 6.28
N PHE A 102 27.33 -3.54 6.89
CA PHE A 102 28.15 -2.36 6.67
C PHE A 102 29.07 -2.58 5.47
N VAL A 103 28.79 -1.86 4.38
CA VAL A 103 29.54 -2.00 3.11
C VAL A 103 30.87 -1.26 3.20
N TYR A 104 30.85 -0.03 3.75
CA TYR A 104 32.02 0.79 4.00
C TYR A 104 31.94 1.40 5.39
N GLY A 105 33.07 1.52 6.09
CA GLY A 105 33.11 1.99 7.45
C GLY A 105 32.61 0.93 8.45
N SER A 106 32.20 1.39 9.63
CA SER A 106 31.73 0.48 10.69
C SER A 106 30.71 1.14 11.60
N LYS A 107 30.00 0.32 12.42
CA LYS A 107 29.02 0.77 13.41
C LYS A 107 29.60 1.79 14.39
N GLU A 108 30.88 1.65 14.76
CA GLU A 108 31.56 2.51 15.72
C GLU A 108 31.61 3.97 15.28
N SER A 109 31.59 4.23 13.96
CA SER A 109 31.54 5.59 13.42
C SER A 109 30.28 6.34 13.86
N PHE A 110 29.21 5.63 14.20
CA PHE A 110 27.94 6.19 14.67
C PHE A 110 27.97 6.74 16.09
N ASN A 111 29.01 6.44 16.87
CA ASN A 111 29.20 6.99 18.21
C ASN A 111 29.65 8.47 18.17
N ASP A 112 30.18 8.93 17.04
CA ASP A 112 30.44 10.36 16.82
C ASP A 112 29.16 11.01 16.25
N PHE A 113 28.56 11.90 17.01
CA PHE A 113 27.32 12.62 16.67
C PHE A 113 27.44 13.51 15.44
N SER A 114 28.64 13.80 14.98
CA SER A 114 28.90 14.53 13.74
C SER A 114 28.81 13.63 12.51
N ASN A 115 28.76 12.31 12.70
CA ASN A 115 28.67 11.35 11.63
C ASN A 115 27.22 10.90 11.38
N VAL A 116 26.96 10.56 10.12
CA VAL A 116 25.74 9.89 9.68
C VAL A 116 26.11 8.62 8.91
N ILE A 117 25.17 7.68 8.88
CA ILE A 117 25.27 6.49 8.06
C ILE A 117 24.35 6.70 6.85
N ILE A 118 24.78 6.28 5.69
CA ILE A 118 23.96 6.35 4.47
C ILE A 118 23.77 4.96 3.84
N SER A 119 22.74 4.83 3.00
CA SER A 119 22.54 3.61 2.23
C SER A 119 23.54 3.47 1.09
N ARG A 120 23.73 2.24 0.60
CA ARG A 120 24.52 1.95 -0.60
C ARG A 120 23.96 2.67 -1.83
N SER A 121 22.63 2.70 -1.98
CA SER A 121 21.97 3.33 -3.12
C SER A 121 22.31 4.82 -3.21
N LEU A 122 22.37 5.52 -2.08
CA LEU A 122 22.79 6.91 -1.99
C LEU A 122 24.29 7.05 -2.21
N ALA A 123 25.11 6.17 -1.62
CA ALA A 123 26.56 6.21 -1.79
C ALA A 123 26.99 6.05 -3.24
N GLU A 124 26.37 5.17 -4.01
CA GLU A 124 26.66 4.94 -5.44
C GLU A 124 26.41 6.20 -6.28
N LYS A 125 25.41 7.02 -5.97
CA LYS A 125 25.15 8.31 -6.62
C LYS A 125 26.29 9.31 -6.43
N PHE A 126 27.10 9.18 -5.39
CA PHE A 126 28.14 10.12 -4.99
C PHE A 126 29.58 9.56 -4.99
N GLY A 127 29.80 8.43 -5.68
CA GLY A 127 31.13 7.88 -5.91
C GLY A 127 31.50 6.65 -5.11
N GLY A 128 30.52 5.92 -4.56
CA GLY A 128 30.72 4.66 -3.86
C GLY A 128 31.56 4.81 -2.58
N GLU A 129 32.69 4.10 -2.46
CA GLU A 129 33.57 4.18 -1.30
C GLU A 129 34.11 5.59 -1.03
N ASN A 130 34.31 6.40 -2.07
CA ASN A 130 34.82 7.77 -1.96
C ASN A 130 33.84 8.74 -1.28
N VAL A 131 32.65 8.27 -0.89
CA VAL A 131 31.66 9.07 -0.15
C VAL A 131 32.03 9.23 1.33
N LEU A 132 32.86 8.34 1.88
CA LEU A 132 33.28 8.43 3.27
C LEU A 132 34.00 9.76 3.55
N GLY A 133 33.58 10.44 4.62
CA GLY A 133 34.12 11.74 5.01
C GLY A 133 33.51 12.94 4.27
N LYS A 134 32.68 12.75 3.24
CA LYS A 134 31.92 13.84 2.62
C LYS A 134 30.92 14.45 3.57
N ILE A 135 30.57 15.70 3.33
CA ILE A 135 29.67 16.48 4.18
C ILE A 135 28.25 16.46 3.60
N ILE A 136 27.31 16.04 4.42
CA ILE A 136 25.88 16.22 4.21
C ILE A 136 25.42 17.41 5.03
N LYS A 137 24.77 18.38 4.38
CA LYS A 137 24.20 19.56 5.01
C LYS A 137 22.72 19.33 5.28
N ASP A 138 22.28 19.63 6.50
CA ASP A 138 20.87 19.70 6.85
C ASP A 138 20.36 21.11 6.55
N GLU A 139 19.63 21.25 5.47
CA GLU A 139 19.12 22.55 4.99
C GLU A 139 17.90 23.02 5.77
N PHE A 140 17.32 22.15 6.59
CA PHE A 140 16.11 22.47 7.35
C PHE A 140 16.39 22.95 8.79
N TYR A 141 17.20 22.17 9.53
CA TYR A 141 17.52 22.51 10.93
C TYR A 141 18.89 23.19 11.07
N GLY A 142 19.65 23.25 9.98
CA GLY A 142 21.04 23.69 9.97
C GLY A 142 21.96 22.64 10.60
N GLY A 143 23.09 22.43 10.02
CA GLY A 143 24.10 21.51 10.51
C GLY A 143 24.84 20.81 9.38
N GLU A 144 26.04 20.40 9.68
CA GLU A 144 26.88 19.64 8.76
C GLU A 144 27.21 18.29 9.40
N PHE A 145 27.03 17.22 8.64
CA PHE A 145 27.28 15.86 9.06
C PHE A 145 28.27 15.20 8.11
N ARG A 146 29.14 14.39 8.65
CA ARG A 146 30.11 13.63 7.85
C ARG A 146 29.59 12.23 7.60
N VAL A 147 29.71 11.71 6.40
CA VAL A 147 29.43 10.32 6.12
C VAL A 147 30.47 9.44 6.82
N GLY A 148 30.07 8.74 7.86
CA GLY A 148 30.91 7.88 8.69
C GLY A 148 30.93 6.42 8.26
N ALA A 149 29.82 5.95 7.69
CA ALA A 149 29.68 4.58 7.20
C ALA A 149 28.59 4.47 6.12
N VAL A 150 28.64 3.39 5.37
CA VAL A 150 27.65 3.02 4.35
C VAL A 150 27.12 1.63 4.68
N ILE A 151 25.81 1.47 4.70
CA ILE A 151 25.12 0.19 4.87
C ILE A 151 24.46 -0.27 3.58
N GLU A 152 24.15 -1.56 3.47
CA GLU A 152 23.43 -2.09 2.30
C GLU A 152 22.06 -1.41 2.13
N GLY A 153 21.39 -1.04 3.22
CA GLY A 153 20.06 -0.44 3.24
C GLY A 153 19.08 -1.30 4.04
N PHE A 154 17.79 -0.96 3.91
CA PHE A 154 16.70 -1.65 4.63
C PHE A 154 15.66 -2.22 3.66
N GLU A 155 16.13 -2.78 2.54
CA GLU A 155 15.24 -3.40 1.55
C GLU A 155 14.33 -4.46 2.20
N ASP A 156 13.09 -4.56 1.71
CA ASP A 156 12.07 -5.50 2.23
C ASP A 156 11.74 -5.30 3.72
N THR A 157 11.92 -4.08 4.25
CA THR A 157 11.52 -3.73 5.61
C THR A 157 10.57 -2.52 5.64
N ILE A 158 10.00 -2.23 6.80
CA ILE A 158 9.21 -1.01 7.02
C ILE A 158 10.07 0.26 6.96
N PHE A 159 11.39 0.15 7.01
CA PHE A 159 12.37 1.24 6.98
C PHE A 159 12.98 1.48 5.59
N ASP A 160 12.52 0.79 4.57
CA ASP A 160 13.08 0.77 3.21
C ASP A 160 13.28 2.15 2.54
N ASN A 161 12.69 3.22 3.08
CA ASN A 161 12.90 4.60 2.60
C ASN A 161 14.06 5.32 3.29
N ALA A 162 14.74 4.69 4.26
CA ALA A 162 15.78 5.35 5.04
C ALA A 162 17.13 5.33 4.30
N GLU A 163 17.45 6.46 3.67
CA GLU A 163 18.69 6.66 2.93
C GLU A 163 19.77 7.35 3.78
N ILE A 164 19.37 8.14 4.79
CA ILE A 164 20.27 8.86 5.68
C ILE A 164 19.87 8.59 7.14
N ILE A 165 20.81 8.12 7.95
CA ILE A 165 20.55 7.68 9.31
C ILE A 165 21.36 8.52 10.28
N PHE A 166 20.65 9.11 11.24
CA PHE A 166 21.20 10.00 12.27
C PHE A 166 21.11 9.38 13.65
N ASN A 167 22.07 9.74 14.50
CA ASN A 167 22.05 9.34 15.91
C ASN A 167 21.09 10.25 16.70
N THR A 168 20.04 9.66 17.28
CA THR A 168 19.06 10.40 18.10
C THR A 168 19.60 10.86 19.44
N ARG A 169 20.73 10.31 19.89
CA ARG A 169 21.41 10.78 21.11
C ARG A 169 22.24 12.06 20.89
N ALA A 170 22.27 12.58 19.65
CA ALA A 170 22.95 13.84 19.36
C ALA A 170 22.29 15.03 20.11
N PRO A 171 23.08 16.01 20.61
CA PRO A 171 22.57 17.14 21.41
C PRO A 171 21.45 17.94 20.77
N ARG A 172 21.37 17.95 19.44
CA ARG A 172 20.29 18.66 18.72
C ARG A 172 18.89 18.08 18.98
N PHE A 173 18.80 16.82 19.44
CA PHE A 173 17.55 16.18 19.82
C PHE A 173 17.22 16.30 21.30
N ASP A 174 18.14 16.85 22.12
CA ASP A 174 17.99 16.95 23.59
C ASP A 174 16.82 17.84 24.02
N LYS A 175 16.46 18.85 23.24
CA LYS A 175 15.36 19.78 23.58
C LYS A 175 14.00 19.09 23.77
N ASN A 176 13.84 17.88 23.25
CA ASN A 176 12.59 17.13 23.33
C ASN A 176 12.69 15.89 24.24
N ARG A 177 13.85 15.66 24.91
CA ARG A 177 14.04 14.48 25.78
C ARG A 177 13.29 14.58 27.09
N ASP A 178 13.07 15.78 27.58
CA ASP A 178 12.39 16.03 28.86
C ASP A 178 10.85 15.99 28.73
N GLU A 179 10.31 15.56 27.57
CA GLU A 179 8.88 15.40 27.41
C GLU A 179 8.36 14.27 28.30
N GLN A 180 7.35 14.59 29.09
CA GLN A 180 6.70 13.67 30.02
C GLN A 180 6.14 12.44 29.28
N LEU A 181 6.17 11.27 29.94
CA LEU A 181 5.62 9.98 29.46
C LEU A 181 4.20 10.06 28.87
N GLY A 182 3.45 11.09 29.19
CA GLY A 182 2.06 11.28 28.73
C GLY A 182 1.88 11.92 27.36
N MET A 183 2.93 12.33 26.65
CA MET A 183 2.81 13.01 25.35
C MET A 183 3.11 12.04 24.19
N TRP A 184 2.07 11.48 23.61
CA TRP A 184 2.12 10.47 22.52
C TRP A 184 2.19 11.06 21.12
N SER A 185 2.55 12.31 20.93
CA SER A 185 2.47 13.01 19.64
C SER A 185 3.82 13.42 19.06
N SER A 186 4.93 12.91 19.58
CA SER A 186 6.27 13.38 19.16
C SER A 186 6.75 12.84 17.80
N GLY A 187 6.03 11.89 17.18
CA GLY A 187 6.39 11.31 15.89
C GLY A 187 7.54 10.29 15.95
N MET A 188 7.74 9.68 17.11
CA MET A 188 8.68 8.60 17.34
C MET A 188 8.00 7.25 17.37
N PHE A 189 8.77 6.20 17.13
CA PHE A 189 8.37 4.80 17.29
C PHE A 189 9.28 4.15 18.32
N THR A 190 8.68 3.42 19.22
CA THR A 190 9.42 2.61 20.17
C THR A 190 9.30 1.14 19.79
N PHE A 191 10.44 0.50 19.56
CA PHE A 191 10.52 -0.94 19.38
C PHE A 191 11.16 -1.56 20.61
N ILE A 192 10.60 -2.67 21.07
CA ILE A 192 11.13 -3.46 22.18
C ILE A 192 11.41 -4.88 21.73
N LYS A 193 12.54 -5.44 22.17
CA LYS A 193 12.85 -6.86 22.04
C LYS A 193 12.63 -7.52 23.39
N VAL A 194 11.79 -8.54 23.42
CA VAL A 194 11.46 -9.26 24.66
C VAL A 194 12.21 -10.58 24.76
N ALA A 195 12.41 -11.04 25.99
CA ALA A 195 13.01 -12.33 26.26
C ALA A 195 12.15 -13.48 25.71
N GLU A 196 12.81 -14.61 25.41
CA GLU A 196 12.11 -15.80 24.90
C GLU A 196 11.09 -16.31 25.94
N GLY A 197 9.86 -16.58 25.48
CA GLY A 197 8.79 -17.06 26.32
C GLY A 197 8.05 -16.00 27.15
N THR A 198 8.32 -14.72 26.93
CA THR A 198 7.62 -13.62 27.62
C THR A 198 6.10 -13.64 27.37
N ASP A 199 5.31 -13.54 28.42
CA ASP A 199 3.86 -13.32 28.32
C ASP A 199 3.58 -11.88 27.88
N ILE A 200 3.24 -11.72 26.61
CA ILE A 200 2.97 -10.42 25.98
C ILE A 200 1.73 -9.75 26.57
N THR A 201 0.71 -10.54 26.93
CA THR A 201 -0.52 -9.99 27.54
C THR A 201 -0.21 -9.43 28.93
N GLY A 202 0.48 -10.21 29.75
CA GLY A 202 0.91 -9.74 31.08
C GLY A 202 1.86 -8.56 31.02
N LEU A 203 2.77 -8.50 30.04
CA LEU A 203 3.63 -7.34 29.85
C LEU A 203 2.81 -6.09 29.47
N THR A 204 1.83 -6.23 28.56
CA THR A 204 0.97 -5.11 28.15
C THR A 204 0.19 -4.54 29.35
N GLU A 205 -0.33 -5.40 30.23
CA GLU A 205 -1.02 -4.97 31.46
C GLU A 205 -0.10 -4.25 32.44
N LYS A 206 1.17 -4.67 32.54
CA LYS A 206 2.18 -3.98 33.34
C LYS A 206 2.54 -2.60 32.78
N LEU A 207 2.60 -2.47 31.44
CA LEU A 207 2.82 -1.20 30.75
C LEU A 207 1.66 -0.24 30.98
N ASP A 208 0.43 -0.72 30.89
CA ASP A 208 -0.76 0.07 31.16
C ASP A 208 -0.74 0.61 32.60
N LYS A 209 -0.37 -0.21 33.58
CA LYS A 209 -0.24 0.21 34.97
C LYS A 209 0.87 1.25 35.18
N MET A 210 2.02 1.08 34.54
CA MET A 210 3.12 2.06 34.60
C MET A 210 2.64 3.44 34.10
N LEU A 211 1.87 3.47 33.03
CA LEU A 211 1.33 4.71 32.47
C LEU A 211 0.29 5.33 33.41
N GLU A 212 -0.65 4.53 33.93
CA GLU A 212 -1.67 4.97 34.89
C GLU A 212 -1.04 5.61 36.13
N ASP A 213 0.05 5.01 36.65
CA ASP A 213 0.77 5.53 37.82
C ASP A 213 1.49 6.87 37.52
N SER A 214 1.86 7.10 36.24
CA SER A 214 2.54 8.33 35.80
C SER A 214 1.61 9.48 35.42
N LEU A 215 0.32 9.19 35.14
CA LEU A 215 -0.66 10.20 34.75
C LEU A 215 -1.25 10.92 35.97
N GLU A 216 -1.50 12.22 35.82
CA GLU A 216 -2.33 12.95 36.78
C GLU A 216 -3.73 12.30 36.87
N GLU A 217 -4.33 12.30 38.07
CA GLU A 217 -5.59 11.64 38.36
C GLU A 217 -6.73 11.98 37.36
N LYS A 218 -6.76 13.24 36.88
CA LYS A 218 -7.72 13.72 35.87
C LYS A 218 -7.56 13.07 34.49
N TYR A 219 -6.41 12.44 34.17
CA TYR A 219 -6.12 11.76 32.90
C TYR A 219 -6.11 10.24 33.05
N ARG A 220 -6.22 9.72 34.28
CA ARG A 220 -6.35 8.28 34.53
C ARG A 220 -7.66 7.77 33.96
N ARG A 221 -7.59 6.71 33.19
CA ARG A 221 -8.73 6.05 32.56
C ARG A 221 -8.60 4.56 32.76
N ASN A 222 -9.72 3.90 32.98
CA ASN A 222 -9.80 2.43 33.06
C ASN A 222 -9.72 1.75 31.67
N GLU A 223 -9.11 2.38 30.68
CA GLU A 223 -8.99 1.84 29.33
C GLU A 223 -7.56 1.30 29.10
N LYS A 224 -7.48 0.20 28.33
CA LYS A 224 -6.18 -0.30 27.87
C LYS A 224 -5.55 0.72 26.93
N HIS A 225 -4.37 1.22 27.30
CA HIS A 225 -3.70 2.28 26.57
C HIS A 225 -2.65 1.73 25.62
N PHE A 226 -1.95 0.65 26.04
CA PHE A 226 -0.88 0.06 25.26
C PHE A 226 -1.34 -1.08 24.36
N SER A 227 -0.64 -1.20 23.24
CA SER A 227 -0.72 -2.34 22.34
C SER A 227 0.69 -2.72 21.88
N LEU A 228 0.97 -4.01 21.84
CA LEU A 228 2.22 -4.55 21.34
C LEU A 228 1.95 -5.29 20.03
N THR A 229 2.48 -4.75 18.93
CA THR A 229 2.34 -5.38 17.61
C THR A 229 3.67 -5.97 17.18
N ARG A 230 3.68 -7.25 16.88
CA ARG A 230 4.88 -8.01 16.49
C ARG A 230 5.43 -7.53 15.16
N LEU A 231 6.75 -7.41 15.03
CA LEU A 231 7.44 -6.84 13.87
C LEU A 231 7.10 -7.57 12.55
N ASP A 232 7.10 -8.91 12.57
CA ASP A 232 6.79 -9.73 11.38
C ASP A 232 5.35 -9.61 10.88
N LYS A 233 4.45 -9.07 11.72
CA LYS A 233 3.04 -8.81 11.39
C LYS A 233 2.75 -7.33 11.17
N LEU A 234 3.64 -6.44 11.59
CA LEU A 234 3.43 -5.00 11.62
C LEU A 234 3.08 -4.43 10.24
N TYR A 235 3.78 -4.85 9.20
CA TYR A 235 3.54 -4.37 7.83
C TYR A 235 2.10 -4.58 7.36
N MET A 236 1.45 -5.68 7.78
CA MET A 236 0.07 -6.04 7.42
C MET A 236 -0.93 -5.76 8.55
N ALA A 237 -0.49 -5.18 9.66
CA ALA A 237 -1.36 -4.88 10.78
C ALA A 237 -2.23 -3.65 10.52
N ASP A 238 -3.43 -3.66 11.06
CA ASP A 238 -4.31 -2.50 11.05
C ASP A 238 -4.01 -1.62 12.27
N VAL A 239 -2.90 -0.88 12.18
CA VAL A 239 -2.46 0.05 13.22
C VAL A 239 -2.53 1.48 12.69
N ASN A 240 -2.92 2.41 13.56
CA ASN A 240 -2.89 3.81 13.21
C ASN A 240 -1.45 4.35 13.39
N GLU A 241 -0.81 4.66 12.29
CA GLU A 241 0.58 5.13 12.26
C GLU A 241 0.70 6.66 12.22
N GLY A 242 -0.41 7.38 12.16
CA GLY A 242 -0.39 8.83 12.01
C GLY A 242 0.33 9.25 10.71
N MET A 243 1.17 10.28 10.79
CA MET A 243 2.04 10.74 9.68
C MET A 243 3.44 10.10 9.76
N SER A 244 3.52 8.80 10.02
CA SER A 244 4.77 8.15 10.42
C SER A 244 5.79 7.94 9.30
N GLY A 245 5.34 7.85 8.06
CA GLY A 245 6.19 7.48 6.94
C GLY A 245 6.68 6.02 6.93
N LEU A 246 6.25 5.18 7.87
CA LEU A 246 6.52 3.74 7.82
C LEU A 246 5.75 3.10 6.66
N LYS A 247 6.39 2.18 5.95
CA LYS A 247 5.71 1.42 4.88
C LYS A 247 4.67 0.49 5.47
N LYS A 248 3.48 0.49 4.87
CA LYS A 248 2.34 -0.34 5.27
C LYS A 248 1.76 -1.09 4.09
N GLY A 249 1.50 -2.37 4.28
CA GLY A 249 0.80 -3.23 3.33
C GLY A 249 -0.71 -3.25 3.60
N ASN A 250 -1.45 -3.74 2.62
CA ASN A 250 -2.88 -3.99 2.75
C ASN A 250 -3.14 -5.49 2.77
N LYS A 251 -3.47 -6.04 3.95
CA LYS A 251 -3.72 -7.47 4.15
C LYS A 251 -4.83 -8.02 3.23
N GLY A 252 -5.92 -7.28 3.08
CA GLY A 252 -7.04 -7.69 2.23
C GLY A 252 -6.63 -7.79 0.77
N LEU A 253 -5.90 -6.79 0.30
CA LEU A 253 -5.36 -6.75 -1.06
C LEU A 253 -4.36 -7.89 -1.32
N MET A 254 -3.42 -8.15 -0.39
CA MET A 254 -2.46 -9.24 -0.53
C MET A 254 -3.15 -10.60 -0.52
N THR A 255 -4.20 -10.77 0.28
CA THR A 255 -5.02 -12.00 0.25
C THR A 255 -5.71 -12.17 -1.09
N ALA A 256 -6.32 -11.10 -1.63
CA ALA A 256 -6.96 -11.13 -2.94
C ALA A 256 -5.96 -11.48 -4.05
N PHE A 257 -4.77 -10.87 -4.07
CA PHE A 257 -3.72 -11.19 -5.04
C PHE A 257 -3.22 -12.62 -4.92
N SER A 258 -3.06 -13.14 -3.71
CA SER A 258 -2.69 -14.54 -3.49
C SER A 258 -3.71 -15.50 -4.12
N ILE A 259 -5.00 -15.22 -3.95
CA ILE A 259 -6.08 -16.01 -4.55
C ILE A 259 -6.03 -15.90 -6.08
N ILE A 260 -5.82 -14.71 -6.63
CA ILE A 260 -5.70 -14.49 -8.08
C ILE A 260 -4.51 -15.27 -8.66
N VAL A 261 -3.36 -15.26 -8.00
CA VAL A 261 -2.17 -16.03 -8.42
C VAL A 261 -2.49 -17.52 -8.52
N VAL A 262 -3.14 -18.08 -7.50
CA VAL A 262 -3.57 -19.49 -7.51
C VAL A 262 -4.54 -19.76 -8.67
N PHE A 263 -5.51 -18.90 -8.90
CA PHE A 263 -6.46 -19.05 -9.99
C PHE A 263 -5.80 -18.93 -11.36
N LEU A 264 -4.85 -18.03 -11.53
CA LEU A 264 -4.08 -17.91 -12.79
C LEU A 264 -3.23 -19.17 -13.03
N LEU A 265 -2.60 -19.72 -12.01
CA LEU A 265 -1.84 -20.97 -12.12
C LEU A 265 -2.74 -22.15 -12.51
N ILE A 266 -3.89 -22.29 -11.85
CA ILE A 266 -4.89 -23.32 -12.19
C ILE A 266 -5.37 -23.15 -13.64
N SER A 267 -5.67 -21.91 -14.05
CA SER A 267 -6.09 -21.61 -15.42
C SER A 267 -5.01 -21.95 -16.44
N ALA A 268 -3.74 -21.64 -16.17
CA ALA A 268 -2.61 -22.00 -17.02
C ALA A 268 -2.44 -23.51 -17.17
N ILE A 269 -2.55 -24.25 -16.07
CA ILE A 269 -2.51 -25.71 -16.04
C ILE A 269 -3.66 -26.31 -16.86
N PHE A 270 -4.89 -25.84 -16.65
CA PHE A 270 -6.04 -26.33 -17.37
C PHE A 270 -5.96 -26.03 -18.87
N ASN A 271 -5.49 -24.84 -19.24
CA ASN A 271 -5.25 -24.49 -20.63
C ASN A 271 -4.25 -25.47 -21.28
N TYR A 272 -3.14 -25.75 -20.59
CA TYR A 272 -2.15 -26.71 -21.07
C TYR A 272 -2.72 -28.15 -21.20
N ILE A 273 -3.46 -28.62 -20.16
CA ILE A 273 -4.07 -29.95 -20.16
C ILE A 273 -5.07 -30.08 -21.33
N ASN A 274 -5.91 -29.06 -21.54
CA ASN A 274 -6.88 -29.03 -22.64
C ASN A 274 -6.18 -29.13 -24.00
N LEU A 275 -5.15 -28.31 -24.23
CA LEU A 275 -4.34 -28.35 -25.44
C LEU A 275 -3.62 -29.68 -25.66
N ASN A 276 -3.08 -30.26 -24.55
CA ASN A 276 -2.40 -31.56 -24.63
C ASN A 276 -3.36 -32.70 -24.88
N THR A 277 -4.55 -32.68 -24.25
CA THR A 277 -5.60 -33.66 -24.44
C THR A 277 -6.11 -33.63 -25.89
N ALA A 278 -6.25 -32.45 -26.50
CA ALA A 278 -6.62 -32.28 -27.89
C ALA A 278 -5.69 -33.02 -28.86
N LEU A 279 -4.40 -33.07 -28.56
CA LEU A 279 -3.39 -33.70 -29.43
C LEU A 279 -3.06 -35.16 -29.04
N THR A 280 -3.70 -35.67 -28.00
CA THR A 280 -3.47 -37.05 -27.49
C THR A 280 -3.87 -38.13 -28.54
N GLY A 281 -4.72 -37.84 -29.49
CA GLY A 281 -5.10 -38.78 -30.54
C GLY A 281 -3.93 -39.30 -31.41
N ARG A 282 -2.96 -38.45 -31.70
CA ARG A 282 -1.72 -38.85 -32.40
C ARG A 282 -0.76 -39.61 -31.47
N ARG A 283 -0.60 -39.15 -30.19
CA ARG A 283 0.24 -39.80 -29.21
C ARG A 283 -0.28 -41.17 -28.76
N SER A 284 -1.60 -41.35 -28.65
CA SER A 284 -2.16 -42.65 -28.26
C SER A 284 -1.87 -43.74 -29.28
N LYS A 285 -1.81 -43.43 -30.58
CA LYS A 285 -1.40 -44.40 -31.63
C LYS A 285 0.05 -44.80 -31.45
N GLU A 286 0.96 -43.85 -31.19
CA GLU A 286 2.38 -44.14 -30.92
C GLU A 286 2.57 -45.04 -29.67
N ILE A 287 1.89 -44.68 -28.58
CA ILE A 287 1.91 -45.46 -27.34
C ILE A 287 1.37 -46.87 -27.55
N ALA A 288 0.28 -47.01 -28.27
CA ALA A 288 -0.31 -48.31 -28.60
C ALA A 288 0.63 -49.19 -29.46
N THR A 289 1.25 -48.60 -30.49
CA THR A 289 2.22 -49.31 -31.34
C THR A 289 3.42 -49.82 -30.50
N ARG A 290 3.96 -48.98 -29.62
CA ARG A 290 5.05 -49.36 -28.73
C ARG A 290 4.67 -50.48 -27.74
N ALA A 291 3.49 -50.40 -27.15
CA ALA A 291 2.94 -51.41 -26.27
C ALA A 291 2.75 -52.75 -26.98
N LEU A 292 2.37 -52.75 -28.29
CA LEU A 292 2.27 -53.95 -29.08
C LEU A 292 3.62 -54.58 -29.45
N VAL A 293 4.67 -53.77 -29.57
CA VAL A 293 6.06 -54.24 -29.79
C VAL A 293 6.70 -54.71 -28.49
N GLY A 294 5.95 -54.69 -27.35
CA GLY A 294 6.41 -55.29 -26.07
C GLY A 294 7.02 -54.29 -25.07
N GLU A 295 6.91 -52.97 -25.29
CA GLU A 295 7.38 -52.00 -24.31
C GLU A 295 6.47 -52.04 -23.07
N SER A 296 7.08 -52.16 -21.86
CA SER A 296 6.32 -52.22 -20.61
C SER A 296 5.63 -50.91 -20.25
N ARG A 297 4.44 -50.98 -19.63
CA ARG A 297 3.66 -49.81 -19.22
C ARG A 297 4.48 -48.85 -18.35
N SER A 298 5.34 -49.36 -17.49
CA SER A 298 6.22 -48.54 -16.64
C SER A 298 7.22 -47.70 -17.45
N ARG A 299 7.85 -48.31 -18.49
CA ARG A 299 8.78 -47.58 -19.36
C ARG A 299 8.08 -46.49 -20.17
N ILE A 300 6.90 -46.78 -20.69
CA ILE A 300 6.06 -45.79 -21.41
C ILE A 300 5.70 -44.62 -20.46
N PHE A 301 5.30 -44.93 -19.23
CA PHE A 301 4.98 -43.96 -18.20
C PHE A 301 6.16 -43.03 -17.86
N VAL A 302 7.32 -43.62 -17.52
CA VAL A 302 8.54 -42.87 -17.21
C VAL A 302 8.95 -41.98 -18.37
N ARG A 303 8.92 -42.49 -19.59
CA ARG A 303 9.24 -41.71 -20.79
C ARG A 303 8.31 -40.50 -20.95
N CYS A 304 6.99 -40.69 -20.83
CA CYS A 304 6.02 -39.60 -20.98
C CYS A 304 6.20 -38.53 -19.89
N ILE A 305 6.54 -38.94 -18.66
CA ILE A 305 6.85 -37.98 -17.57
C ILE A 305 8.14 -37.25 -17.87
N THR A 306 9.20 -37.93 -18.30
CA THR A 306 10.47 -37.29 -18.64
C THR A 306 10.29 -36.26 -19.78
N GLU A 307 9.56 -36.60 -20.83
CA GLU A 307 9.23 -35.67 -21.90
C GLU A 307 8.46 -34.46 -21.37
N SER A 308 7.53 -34.65 -20.44
CA SER A 308 6.76 -33.57 -19.82
C SER A 308 7.64 -32.68 -18.94
N ILE A 309 8.53 -33.25 -18.16
CA ILE A 309 9.48 -32.52 -17.32
C ILE A 309 10.39 -31.63 -18.18
N VAL A 310 10.99 -32.20 -19.23
CA VAL A 310 11.87 -31.45 -20.15
C VAL A 310 11.09 -30.30 -20.80
N PHE A 311 9.87 -30.56 -21.26
CA PHE A 311 9.01 -29.53 -21.86
C PHE A 311 8.69 -28.40 -20.86
N ILE A 312 8.36 -28.74 -19.61
CA ILE A 312 8.04 -27.74 -18.57
C ILE A 312 9.27 -26.94 -18.18
N ILE A 313 10.45 -27.55 -18.10
CA ILE A 313 11.70 -26.83 -17.86
C ILE A 313 11.93 -25.77 -18.96
N VAL A 314 11.76 -26.17 -20.23
CA VAL A 314 11.88 -25.22 -21.36
C VAL A 314 10.84 -24.09 -21.26
N CYS A 315 9.58 -24.42 -20.96
CA CYS A 315 8.52 -23.41 -20.78
C CYS A 315 8.82 -22.49 -19.59
N MET A 316 9.33 -23.02 -18.49
CA MET A 316 9.68 -22.27 -17.30
C MET A 316 10.85 -21.32 -17.56
N SER A 317 11.90 -21.78 -18.28
CA SER A 317 13.03 -20.92 -18.70
C SER A 317 12.54 -19.78 -19.61
N ALA A 318 11.66 -20.07 -20.56
CA ALA A 318 11.04 -19.05 -21.40
C ALA A 318 10.15 -18.09 -20.59
N ALA A 319 9.43 -18.60 -19.59
CA ALA A 319 8.61 -17.80 -18.69
C ALA A 319 9.46 -16.86 -17.84
N PHE A 320 10.59 -17.32 -17.31
CA PHE A 320 11.55 -16.49 -16.58
C PHE A 320 12.11 -15.35 -17.45
N LEU A 321 12.52 -15.69 -18.68
CA LEU A 321 13.00 -14.67 -19.62
C LEU A 321 11.90 -13.63 -19.94
N THR A 322 10.69 -14.09 -20.22
CA THR A 322 9.55 -13.21 -20.48
C THR A 322 9.20 -12.35 -19.26
N ALA A 323 9.19 -12.94 -18.08
CA ALA A 323 8.96 -12.21 -16.82
C ALA A 323 10.02 -11.13 -16.60
N HIS A 324 11.29 -11.45 -16.78
CA HIS A 324 12.39 -10.50 -16.64
C HIS A 324 12.27 -9.31 -17.62
N LEU A 325 11.90 -9.58 -18.88
CA LEU A 325 11.70 -8.54 -19.88
C LEU A 325 10.49 -7.65 -19.59
N LEU A 326 9.43 -8.21 -19.00
CA LEU A 326 8.21 -7.47 -18.67
C LEU A 326 8.31 -6.73 -17.34
N LEU A 327 9.21 -7.12 -16.46
CA LEU A 327 9.32 -6.60 -15.09
C LEU A 327 9.46 -5.07 -15.02
N PRO A 328 10.32 -4.40 -15.82
CA PRO A 328 10.43 -2.94 -15.79
C PRO A 328 9.12 -2.24 -16.20
N LEU A 329 8.41 -2.81 -17.17
CA LEU A 329 7.10 -2.29 -17.59
C LEU A 329 6.06 -2.45 -16.47
N VAL A 330 6.03 -3.61 -15.84
CA VAL A 330 5.11 -3.91 -14.74
C VAL A 330 5.38 -3.00 -13.54
N ASN A 331 6.64 -2.83 -13.15
CA ASN A 331 7.01 -1.91 -12.06
C ASN A 331 6.62 -0.46 -12.36
N ARG A 332 6.78 0.01 -13.60
CA ARG A 332 6.34 1.35 -14.00
C ARG A 332 4.82 1.52 -13.96
N LEU A 333 4.06 0.49 -14.34
CA LEU A 333 2.60 0.53 -14.36
C LEU A 333 1.99 0.43 -12.96
N ILE A 334 2.64 -0.32 -12.08
CA ILE A 334 2.14 -0.58 -10.71
C ILE A 334 2.51 0.55 -9.77
N ASP A 335 3.68 1.18 -9.99
CA ASP A 335 4.25 2.21 -9.10
C ASP A 335 4.13 1.81 -7.61
N SER A 336 4.58 0.57 -7.34
CA SER A 336 4.50 0.00 -5.99
C SER A 336 5.56 0.65 -5.08
N PRO A 337 5.23 0.89 -3.81
CA PRO A 337 6.21 1.33 -2.81
C PRO A 337 7.45 0.42 -2.72
N ILE A 338 7.25 -0.87 -2.98
CA ILE A 338 8.32 -1.88 -3.07
C ILE A 338 8.34 -2.37 -4.51
N PRO A 339 9.39 -2.09 -5.30
CA PRO A 339 9.48 -2.59 -6.67
C PRO A 339 9.54 -4.11 -6.67
N ILE A 340 8.86 -4.72 -7.65
CA ILE A 340 8.88 -6.18 -7.79
C ILE A 340 10.26 -6.59 -8.29
N GLU A 341 10.87 -7.55 -7.61
CA GLU A 341 12.16 -8.10 -7.97
C GLU A 341 12.11 -9.61 -8.13
N MET A 342 12.90 -10.10 -9.08
CA MET A 342 13.09 -11.53 -9.31
C MET A 342 14.46 -11.91 -8.74
N ARG A 343 14.45 -12.42 -7.51
CA ARG A 343 15.67 -12.88 -6.82
C ARG A 343 15.75 -14.42 -6.82
N LEU A 344 16.94 -14.96 -6.63
CA LEU A 344 17.15 -16.41 -6.42
C LEU A 344 17.43 -16.73 -4.95
N THR A 345 17.56 -15.72 -4.13
CA THR A 345 17.77 -15.78 -2.67
C THR A 345 16.45 -15.66 -1.91
N ASP A 346 16.49 -15.61 -0.61
CA ASP A 346 15.37 -15.24 0.29
C ASP A 346 14.08 -16.06 0.11
N GLY A 347 14.26 -17.34 -0.23
CA GLY A 347 13.14 -18.25 -0.42
C GLY A 347 12.40 -18.14 -1.76
N PHE A 348 12.75 -17.19 -2.64
CA PHE A 348 12.20 -17.10 -3.99
C PHE A 348 12.46 -18.37 -4.79
N LEU A 349 13.65 -18.97 -4.65
CA LEU A 349 13.97 -20.23 -5.30
C LEU A 349 13.00 -21.36 -4.93
N TYR A 350 12.62 -21.46 -3.64
CA TYR A 350 11.64 -22.46 -3.20
C TYR A 350 10.26 -22.21 -3.80
N MET A 351 9.85 -20.96 -3.91
CA MET A 351 8.60 -20.56 -4.56
C MET A 351 8.61 -20.96 -6.05
N TYR A 352 9.70 -20.68 -6.78
CA TYR A 352 9.84 -21.09 -8.19
C TYR A 352 9.83 -22.60 -8.35
N LEU A 353 10.55 -23.32 -7.49
CA LEU A 353 10.55 -24.79 -7.46
C LEU A 353 9.14 -25.33 -7.17
N LEU A 354 8.41 -24.72 -6.24
CA LEU A 354 7.03 -25.10 -5.95
C LEU A 354 6.13 -24.94 -7.19
N ILE A 355 6.20 -23.81 -7.86
CA ILE A 355 5.45 -23.56 -9.10
C ILE A 355 5.82 -24.60 -10.16
N MET A 356 7.10 -24.89 -10.33
CA MET A 356 7.61 -25.90 -11.27
C MET A 356 7.10 -27.30 -10.92
N VAL A 357 7.18 -27.73 -9.66
CA VAL A 357 6.71 -29.02 -9.19
C VAL A 357 5.20 -29.16 -9.39
N VAL A 358 4.42 -28.16 -8.95
CA VAL A 358 2.96 -28.17 -9.14
C VAL A 358 2.61 -28.25 -10.61
N THR A 359 3.22 -27.43 -11.46
CA THR A 359 2.98 -27.44 -12.91
C THR A 359 3.36 -28.81 -13.49
N THR A 360 4.49 -29.41 -13.09
CA THR A 360 4.94 -30.72 -13.56
C THR A 360 3.97 -31.83 -13.14
N LEU A 361 3.52 -31.83 -11.89
CA LEU A 361 2.57 -32.83 -11.40
C LEU A 361 1.27 -32.81 -12.21
N PHE A 362 0.69 -31.64 -12.37
CA PHE A 362 -0.60 -31.54 -13.07
C PHE A 362 -0.50 -31.62 -14.59
N CYS A 363 0.48 -30.96 -15.18
CA CYS A 363 0.67 -30.98 -16.64
C CYS A 363 1.33 -32.27 -17.17
N GLY A 364 2.15 -32.92 -16.35
CA GLY A 364 2.82 -34.16 -16.70
C GLY A 364 1.98 -35.39 -16.39
N ILE A 365 1.57 -35.56 -15.13
CA ILE A 365 0.92 -36.80 -14.64
C ILE A 365 -0.50 -36.96 -15.16
N ILE A 366 -1.34 -35.91 -15.11
CA ILE A 366 -2.75 -36.04 -15.51
C ILE A 366 -2.92 -36.52 -16.95
N PRO A 367 -2.26 -35.93 -17.98
CA PRO A 367 -2.38 -36.46 -19.35
C PRO A 367 -1.88 -37.90 -19.48
N VAL A 368 -0.83 -38.30 -18.75
CA VAL A 368 -0.29 -39.65 -18.79
C VAL A 368 -1.25 -40.65 -18.15
N LEU A 369 -1.83 -40.31 -16.98
CA LEU A 369 -2.86 -41.16 -16.36
C LEU A 369 -4.10 -41.31 -17.24
N MET A 370 -4.47 -40.27 -17.96
CA MET A 370 -5.58 -40.31 -18.93
C MET A 370 -5.30 -41.21 -20.15
N THR A 371 -4.00 -41.44 -20.48
CA THR A 371 -3.57 -42.26 -21.62
C THR A 371 -3.16 -43.67 -21.25
N SER A 372 -2.70 -43.91 -20.00
CA SER A 372 -2.18 -45.20 -19.56
C SER A 372 -3.24 -46.32 -19.41
N ASN A 373 -4.50 -45.96 -19.23
CA ASN A 373 -5.61 -46.89 -19.01
C ASN A 373 -6.21 -47.45 -20.28
N PHE A 374 -5.56 -47.31 -21.45
CA PHE A 374 -6.10 -47.77 -22.74
C PHE A 374 -5.64 -49.15 -23.11
N LYS A 375 -6.52 -49.93 -23.72
CA LYS A 375 -6.21 -51.17 -24.36
C LYS A 375 -5.63 -50.91 -25.76
N PRO A 376 -4.38 -51.30 -26.06
CA PRO A 376 -3.74 -50.99 -27.36
C PRO A 376 -4.52 -51.41 -28.58
N ILE A 377 -5.21 -52.56 -28.48
CA ILE A 377 -6.02 -53.14 -29.57
C ILE A 377 -7.22 -52.24 -29.96
N GLU A 378 -7.89 -51.61 -28.97
CA GLU A 378 -9.05 -50.73 -29.23
C GLU A 378 -8.64 -49.45 -29.97
N ILE A 379 -7.39 -48.96 -29.71
CA ILE A 379 -6.85 -47.78 -30.39
C ILE A 379 -6.54 -48.05 -31.87
N ILE A 380 -6.00 -49.23 -32.19
CA ILE A 380 -5.61 -49.58 -33.55
C ILE A 380 -6.82 -49.96 -34.42
N LYS A 381 -7.81 -50.62 -33.84
CA LYS A 381 -9.08 -50.94 -34.52
C LYS A 381 -9.97 -49.72 -34.81
N GLY A 382 -9.61 -48.52 -34.29
CA GLY A 382 -10.42 -47.31 -34.50
C GLY A 382 -11.73 -47.30 -33.71
N GLU A 383 -11.98 -48.31 -32.86
CA GLU A 383 -13.18 -48.41 -32.01
C GLU A 383 -13.11 -47.55 -30.76
N PHE A 384 -12.13 -46.66 -30.72
CA PHE A 384 -11.83 -45.85 -29.55
C PHE A 384 -12.94 -44.85 -29.25
N ARG A 385 -13.83 -45.17 -28.32
CA ARG A 385 -14.88 -44.26 -27.84
C ARG A 385 -14.27 -43.10 -27.03
N TYR A 386 -14.12 -41.96 -27.68
CA TYR A 386 -13.65 -40.65 -27.12
C TYR A 386 -14.60 -40.02 -26.08
N SER A 387 -15.72 -40.69 -25.70
CA SER A 387 -16.80 -40.07 -24.94
C SER A 387 -16.35 -39.59 -23.54
N ARG A 388 -15.49 -40.39 -22.85
CA ARG A 388 -15.01 -39.98 -21.51
C ARG A 388 -14.03 -38.80 -21.54
N LYS A 389 -13.18 -38.72 -22.57
CA LYS A 389 -12.22 -37.58 -22.72
C LYS A 389 -12.95 -36.25 -22.95
N ARG A 390 -14.04 -36.27 -23.68
CA ARG A 390 -14.88 -35.10 -23.96
C ARG A 390 -15.44 -34.48 -22.67
N ILE A 391 -15.78 -35.29 -21.67
CA ILE A 391 -16.31 -34.85 -20.40
C ILE A 391 -15.25 -34.09 -19.60
N PHE A 392 -14.02 -34.62 -19.45
CA PHE A 392 -12.96 -33.97 -18.73
C PHE A 392 -12.59 -32.61 -19.32
N SER A 393 -12.42 -32.53 -20.64
CA SER A 393 -12.10 -31.29 -21.34
C SER A 393 -13.19 -30.22 -21.15
N LYS A 394 -14.47 -30.64 -21.23
CA LYS A 394 -15.61 -29.76 -20.96
C LYS A 394 -15.61 -29.26 -19.54
N VAL A 395 -15.37 -30.11 -18.54
CA VAL A 395 -15.28 -29.74 -17.12
C VAL A 395 -14.16 -28.72 -16.88
N PHE A 396 -12.99 -28.95 -17.47
CA PHE A 396 -11.86 -27.99 -17.30
C PHE A 396 -12.17 -26.64 -17.95
N ILE A 397 -12.82 -26.61 -19.13
CA ILE A 397 -13.24 -25.35 -19.76
C ILE A 397 -14.27 -24.63 -18.88
N ILE A 398 -15.25 -25.35 -18.33
CA ILE A 398 -16.26 -24.77 -17.46
C ILE A 398 -15.60 -24.16 -16.22
N ILE A 399 -14.70 -24.88 -15.57
CA ILE A 399 -13.99 -24.38 -14.38
C ILE A 399 -13.14 -23.17 -14.74
N GLN A 400 -12.38 -23.23 -15.84
CA GLN A 400 -11.55 -22.13 -16.32
C GLN A 400 -12.38 -20.88 -16.61
N ASN A 401 -13.53 -21.02 -17.27
CA ASN A 401 -14.42 -19.91 -17.52
C ASN A 401 -15.06 -19.37 -16.24
N ALA A 402 -15.42 -20.24 -15.30
CA ALA A 402 -15.92 -19.82 -13.99
C ALA A 402 -14.87 -18.99 -13.24
N ILE A 403 -13.61 -19.45 -13.23
CA ILE A 403 -12.49 -18.69 -12.64
C ILE A 403 -12.33 -17.33 -13.33
N ALA A 404 -12.33 -17.29 -14.67
CA ALA A 404 -12.22 -16.06 -15.43
C ALA A 404 -13.37 -15.08 -15.09
N ILE A 405 -14.60 -15.57 -15.02
CA ILE A 405 -15.78 -14.77 -14.64
C ILE A 405 -15.62 -14.20 -13.23
N VAL A 406 -15.15 -15.02 -12.28
CA VAL A 406 -14.91 -14.55 -10.89
C VAL A 406 -13.85 -13.45 -10.87
N ILE A 407 -12.73 -13.61 -11.57
CA ILE A 407 -11.67 -12.60 -11.65
C ILE A 407 -12.22 -11.31 -12.28
N ILE A 408 -12.99 -11.41 -13.35
CA ILE A 408 -13.62 -10.25 -14.01
C ILE A 408 -14.59 -9.56 -13.06
N ALA A 409 -15.45 -10.30 -12.38
CA ALA A 409 -16.43 -9.75 -11.44
C ALA A 409 -15.74 -9.02 -10.28
N VAL A 410 -14.73 -9.65 -9.65
CA VAL A 410 -13.94 -9.03 -8.57
C VAL A 410 -13.24 -7.76 -9.07
N SER A 411 -12.65 -7.79 -10.27
CA SER A 411 -11.97 -6.63 -10.84
C SER A 411 -12.94 -5.46 -11.09
N LEU A 412 -14.12 -5.75 -11.61
CA LEU A 412 -15.15 -4.73 -11.86
C LEU A 412 -15.70 -4.15 -10.54
N ILE A 413 -15.94 -5.00 -9.53
CA ILE A 413 -16.40 -4.57 -8.21
C ILE A 413 -15.35 -3.67 -7.55
N MET A 414 -14.07 -4.10 -7.52
CA MET A 414 -12.98 -3.29 -6.96
C MET A 414 -12.84 -1.96 -7.71
N SER A 415 -12.86 -1.98 -9.05
CA SER A 415 -12.78 -0.75 -9.84
C SER A 415 -13.96 0.18 -9.56
N SER A 416 -15.17 -0.37 -9.42
CA SER A 416 -16.36 0.42 -9.06
C SER A 416 -16.27 1.00 -7.66
N GLN A 417 -15.77 0.23 -6.68
CA GLN A 417 -15.58 0.69 -5.31
C GLN A 417 -14.54 1.83 -5.24
N ILE A 418 -13.40 1.68 -5.93
CA ILE A 418 -12.35 2.71 -5.94
C ILE A 418 -12.88 3.98 -6.63
N ARG A 419 -13.59 3.86 -7.75
CA ARG A 419 -14.24 5.01 -8.38
C ARG A 419 -15.24 5.68 -7.45
N HIS A 420 -16.09 4.89 -6.78
CA HIS A 420 -17.06 5.44 -5.83
C HIS A 420 -16.36 6.22 -4.69
N MET A 421 -15.20 5.73 -4.21
CA MET A 421 -14.43 6.45 -3.20
C MET A 421 -13.81 7.74 -3.73
N ILE A 422 -13.34 7.76 -4.98
CA ILE A 422 -12.80 8.97 -5.63
C ILE A 422 -13.91 10.00 -5.90
N ASP A 423 -15.08 9.52 -6.36
CA ASP A 423 -16.22 10.34 -6.74
C ASP A 423 -17.12 10.70 -5.53
N MET A 424 -16.75 10.30 -4.31
CA MET A 424 -17.52 10.60 -3.11
C MET A 424 -17.60 12.11 -2.90
N PRO A 425 -18.80 12.68 -2.77
CA PRO A 425 -18.96 14.12 -2.65
C PRO A 425 -18.34 14.63 -1.36
N LEU A 426 -17.49 15.63 -1.46
CA LEU A 426 -16.90 16.30 -0.30
C LEU A 426 -17.94 17.12 0.48
N ASN A 427 -19.08 17.47 -0.15
CA ASN A 427 -20.08 18.42 0.33
C ASN A 427 -19.49 19.79 0.70
N ALA A 428 -18.45 20.16 -0.04
CA ALA A 428 -17.77 21.44 0.01
C ALA A 428 -17.16 21.75 -1.37
N ASN A 429 -17.04 23.02 -1.71
CA ASN A 429 -16.35 23.42 -2.92
C ASN A 429 -14.85 23.37 -2.74
N VAL A 430 -14.16 22.75 -3.69
CA VAL A 430 -12.68 22.71 -3.79
C VAL A 430 -12.21 23.14 -5.18
N GLU A 431 -13.12 23.26 -6.15
CA GLU A 431 -12.82 23.66 -7.51
C GLU A 431 -12.38 25.13 -7.55
N GLY A 432 -11.37 25.43 -8.34
CA GLY A 432 -10.79 26.77 -8.41
C GLY A 432 -10.06 27.19 -7.14
N LEU A 433 -9.79 26.29 -6.19
CA LEU A 433 -9.08 26.62 -4.96
C LEU A 433 -7.65 26.07 -4.96
N TYR A 434 -6.74 26.90 -4.48
CA TYR A 434 -5.32 26.59 -4.35
C TYR A 434 -4.90 26.75 -2.87
N GLU A 435 -4.18 25.79 -2.33
CA GLU A 435 -3.66 25.80 -0.96
C GLU A 435 -2.19 26.23 -0.97
N VAL A 436 -1.88 27.36 -0.32
CA VAL A 436 -0.52 27.87 -0.14
C VAL A 436 -0.07 27.57 1.28
N ARG A 437 0.95 26.76 1.42
CA ARG A 437 1.48 26.34 2.70
C ARG A 437 2.87 26.93 2.95
N LEU A 438 3.18 27.13 4.25
CA LEU A 438 4.50 27.61 4.66
C LEU A 438 4.85 29.02 4.17
N ALA A 439 3.87 29.86 3.91
CA ALA A 439 4.07 31.25 3.53
C ALA A 439 3.96 32.17 4.75
N GLU A 440 4.69 33.30 4.70
CA GLU A 440 4.51 34.39 5.66
C GLU A 440 3.28 35.24 5.33
N ASN A 441 2.77 35.98 6.32
CA ASN A 441 1.63 36.84 6.12
C ASN A 441 1.86 37.94 5.05
N SER A 442 3.10 38.36 4.85
CA SER A 442 3.50 39.31 3.81
C SER A 442 3.31 38.78 2.39
N PHE A 443 3.27 37.47 2.21
CA PHE A 443 3.04 36.84 0.91
C PHE A 443 1.60 37.05 0.39
N GLU A 444 0.66 37.38 1.29
CA GLU A 444 -0.72 37.73 0.91
C GLU A 444 -0.79 38.92 -0.08
N GLU A 445 0.12 39.89 0.05
CA GLU A 445 0.19 41.04 -0.87
C GLU A 445 0.65 40.58 -2.25
N THR A 446 1.63 39.69 -2.33
CA THR A 446 2.10 39.13 -3.59
C THR A 446 0.99 38.34 -4.29
N LEU A 447 0.29 37.45 -3.56
CA LEU A 447 -0.84 36.71 -4.09
C LEU A 447 -1.96 37.63 -4.61
N SER A 448 -2.29 38.69 -3.87
CA SER A 448 -3.33 39.64 -4.23
C SER A 448 -3.00 40.48 -5.48
N SER A 449 -1.70 40.57 -5.84
CA SER A 449 -1.27 41.32 -7.03
C SER A 449 -1.43 40.52 -8.34
N LEU A 450 -1.71 39.23 -8.26
CA LEU A 450 -1.85 38.35 -9.44
C LEU A 450 -3.24 38.51 -10.06
N PRO A 451 -3.35 38.74 -11.39
CA PRO A 451 -4.62 39.07 -12.04
C PRO A 451 -5.63 37.91 -12.04
N TYR A 452 -5.17 36.69 -11.88
CA TYR A 452 -6.00 35.48 -11.85
C TYR A 452 -6.33 35.01 -10.44
N VAL A 453 -5.89 35.75 -9.40
CA VAL A 453 -6.23 35.49 -8.00
C VAL A 453 -7.47 36.32 -7.62
N GLY A 454 -8.45 35.62 -7.05
CA GLY A 454 -9.65 36.18 -6.51
C GLY A 454 -9.54 36.44 -5.00
N ARG A 455 -10.42 35.80 -4.24
CA ARG A 455 -10.45 35.91 -2.78
C ARG A 455 -9.30 35.12 -2.15
N ILE A 456 -8.79 35.61 -1.02
CA ILE A 456 -7.80 34.97 -0.20
C ILE A 456 -8.36 34.79 1.20
N GLY A 457 -8.36 33.59 1.72
CA GLY A 457 -8.72 33.24 3.09
C GLY A 457 -7.59 32.45 3.76
N LYS A 458 -7.76 32.19 5.06
CA LYS A 458 -6.81 31.39 5.85
C LYS A 458 -7.50 30.20 6.46
N ALA A 459 -6.83 29.05 6.41
CA ALA A 459 -7.31 27.83 7.04
C ALA A 459 -6.16 27.01 7.64
N ASP A 460 -6.54 26.07 8.49
CA ASP A 460 -5.68 25.01 9.01
C ASP A 460 -6.39 23.69 8.71
N GLY A 461 -6.15 23.19 7.52
CA GLY A 461 -6.87 22.07 6.93
C GLY A 461 -7.89 22.47 5.87
N ARG A 462 -8.41 21.50 5.17
CA ARG A 462 -9.39 21.64 4.09
C ARG A 462 -10.31 20.42 4.02
N PRO A 463 -11.48 20.53 3.38
CA PRO A 463 -12.27 19.35 3.03
C PRO A 463 -11.45 18.31 2.27
N GLY A 464 -11.66 17.02 2.57
CA GLY A 464 -10.92 15.91 1.99
C GLY A 464 -9.55 15.65 2.60
N GLN A 465 -9.07 16.48 3.53
CA GLN A 465 -7.77 16.28 4.20
C GLN A 465 -7.94 16.25 5.72
N LYS A 466 -7.63 15.14 6.36
CA LYS A 466 -7.58 15.06 7.82
C LYS A 466 -6.44 15.92 8.35
N TYR A 467 -6.76 16.91 9.16
CA TYR A 467 -5.77 17.80 9.77
C TYR A 467 -5.60 17.51 11.26
N MET A 468 -6.60 17.76 12.06
CA MET A 468 -6.56 17.57 13.51
C MET A 468 -7.79 16.79 13.97
N THR A 469 -7.56 15.69 14.70
CA THR A 469 -8.63 14.96 15.38
C THR A 469 -8.51 15.21 16.87
N ILE A 470 -9.62 15.65 17.47
CA ILE A 470 -9.72 15.85 18.91
C ILE A 470 -10.72 14.86 19.51
N GLY A 471 -10.39 14.35 20.69
CA GLY A 471 -11.32 13.53 21.47
C GLY A 471 -12.04 14.37 22.51
N ILE A 472 -13.36 14.55 22.39
CA ILE A 472 -14.16 15.31 23.34
C ILE A 472 -14.98 14.34 24.19
N PRO A 473 -14.98 14.48 25.53
CA PRO A 473 -15.88 13.71 26.37
C PRO A 473 -17.34 13.95 26.03
N LEU A 474 -18.13 12.89 25.89
CA LEU A 474 -19.55 12.95 25.59
C LEU A 474 -20.42 12.84 26.85
N ASN A 475 -19.84 12.44 27.98
CA ASN A 475 -20.51 12.27 29.26
C ASN A 475 -19.66 12.85 30.41
N GLU A 476 -20.28 13.12 31.55
CA GLU A 476 -19.64 13.75 32.69
C GLU A 476 -18.52 12.90 33.32
N ASP A 477 -18.63 11.59 33.25
CA ASP A 477 -17.63 10.64 33.78
C ASP A 477 -16.46 10.38 32.81
N HIS A 478 -16.45 11.04 31.65
CA HIS A 478 -15.43 10.92 30.60
C HIS A 478 -15.22 9.51 30.03
N SER A 479 -16.14 8.56 30.31
CA SER A 479 -16.04 7.18 29.86
C SER A 479 -16.30 7.01 28.37
N LYS A 480 -17.09 7.92 27.75
CA LYS A 480 -17.36 7.94 26.32
C LYS A 480 -16.79 9.20 25.67
N ARG A 481 -16.04 9.03 24.58
CA ARG A 481 -15.48 10.16 23.82
C ARG A 481 -15.92 10.12 22.37
N GLY A 482 -16.26 11.29 21.85
CA GLY A 482 -16.45 11.51 20.43
C GLY A 482 -15.12 11.95 19.78
N LYS A 483 -14.87 11.51 18.56
CA LYS A 483 -13.74 11.95 17.75
C LYS A 483 -14.19 12.99 16.76
N PHE A 484 -13.59 14.17 16.82
CA PHE A 484 -13.96 15.31 15.97
C PHE A 484 -12.78 15.71 15.09
N ASN A 485 -13.01 15.76 13.79
CA ASN A 485 -12.06 16.33 12.83
C ASN A 485 -12.34 17.82 12.71
N VAL A 486 -11.38 18.64 13.15
CA VAL A 486 -11.53 20.09 13.19
C VAL A 486 -10.80 20.72 12.01
N CYS A 487 -11.50 21.58 11.27
CA CYS A 487 -10.92 22.50 10.31
C CYS A 487 -11.08 23.93 10.85
N ASN A 488 -9.97 24.60 11.12
CA ASN A 488 -9.97 26.00 11.49
C ASN A 488 -9.92 26.85 10.22
N CYS A 489 -10.80 27.82 10.08
CA CYS A 489 -10.78 28.71 8.91
C CYS A 489 -11.31 30.12 9.26
N ASP A 490 -10.93 31.12 8.48
CA ASP A 490 -11.54 32.43 8.53
C ASP A 490 -12.85 32.52 7.70
N SER A 491 -13.55 33.65 7.78
CA SER A 491 -14.79 33.83 7.06
C SER A 491 -14.62 33.80 5.54
N ALA A 492 -13.44 34.18 5.02
CA ALA A 492 -13.17 34.16 3.59
C ALA A 492 -13.01 32.74 3.10
N ALA A 493 -12.18 31.93 3.77
CA ALA A 493 -12.01 30.49 3.45
C ALA A 493 -13.33 29.73 3.64
N PHE A 494 -14.08 30.00 4.71
CA PHE A 494 -15.39 29.39 4.93
C PHE A 494 -16.33 29.66 3.75
N SER A 495 -16.37 30.91 3.25
CA SER A 495 -17.21 31.26 2.11
C SER A 495 -16.75 30.65 0.78
N MET A 496 -15.46 30.39 0.61
CA MET A 496 -14.91 29.73 -0.58
C MET A 496 -15.17 28.22 -0.59
N PHE A 497 -15.17 27.58 0.57
CA PHE A 497 -15.53 26.17 0.69
C PHE A 497 -17.02 25.91 0.46
N ASP A 498 -17.85 26.96 0.46
CA ASP A 498 -19.29 26.93 0.13
C ASP A 498 -20.01 25.73 0.80
N PHE A 499 -19.84 25.63 2.11
CA PHE A 499 -20.49 24.58 2.89
C PHE A 499 -22.00 24.72 2.86
N LYS A 500 -22.73 23.64 2.68
CA LYS A 500 -24.19 23.63 2.72
C LYS A 500 -24.69 23.76 4.15
N ILE A 501 -25.34 24.90 4.42
CA ILE A 501 -25.88 25.23 5.74
C ILE A 501 -27.29 24.63 5.88
N VAL A 502 -27.44 23.74 6.86
CA VAL A 502 -28.72 23.13 7.25
C VAL A 502 -29.48 24.06 8.18
N ARG A 503 -28.79 24.59 9.17
CA ARG A 503 -29.38 25.53 10.15
C ARG A 503 -28.35 26.58 10.57
N ASN A 504 -28.81 27.83 10.66
CA ASN A 504 -28.00 28.96 11.11
C ASN A 504 -28.60 29.49 12.40
N TYR A 505 -27.85 29.50 13.49
CA TYR A 505 -28.28 30.05 14.78
C TYR A 505 -27.92 31.53 14.92
N GLY A 506 -27.10 32.08 14.01
CA GLY A 506 -26.57 33.42 14.07
C GLY A 506 -25.39 33.53 15.02
N LEU A 507 -24.25 34.00 14.52
CA LEU A 507 -23.10 34.33 15.36
C LEU A 507 -23.30 35.70 15.99
N GLN A 508 -23.17 35.80 17.33
CA GLN A 508 -23.09 37.05 18.03
C GLN A 508 -21.70 37.72 17.92
N GLY A 509 -20.74 37.06 17.26
CA GLY A 509 -19.37 37.50 17.06
C GLY A 509 -18.75 36.92 15.78
N ASN A 510 -17.45 37.15 15.60
CA ASN A 510 -16.69 36.65 14.44
C ASN A 510 -16.04 35.29 14.68
N ALA A 511 -16.40 34.57 15.75
CA ALA A 511 -15.86 33.27 16.13
C ALA A 511 -17.00 32.33 16.53
N GLY A 512 -16.89 31.06 16.20
CA GLY A 512 -17.87 30.05 16.60
C GLY A 512 -17.69 28.76 15.83
N PHE A 513 -18.42 27.75 16.29
CA PHE A 513 -18.36 26.42 15.70
C PHE A 513 -19.52 26.16 14.75
N TRP A 514 -19.24 25.56 13.62
CA TRP A 514 -20.19 24.91 12.75
C TRP A 514 -20.03 23.40 12.90
N LEU A 515 -21.07 22.70 13.30
CA LEU A 515 -21.08 21.26 13.43
C LEU A 515 -21.67 20.64 12.18
N THR A 516 -21.13 19.51 11.75
CA THR A 516 -21.87 18.67 10.80
C THR A 516 -23.09 18.04 11.47
N GLU A 517 -24.08 17.59 10.68
CA GLU A 517 -25.27 16.90 11.25
C GLU A 517 -24.88 15.70 12.09
N SER A 518 -23.89 14.92 11.67
CA SER A 518 -23.37 13.77 12.42
C SER A 518 -22.71 14.21 13.73
N ALA A 519 -21.98 15.34 13.74
CA ALA A 519 -21.39 15.90 14.97
C ALA A 519 -22.46 16.38 15.95
N PHE A 520 -23.47 17.02 15.42
CA PHE A 520 -24.60 17.50 16.23
C PHE A 520 -25.36 16.34 16.89
N ARG A 521 -25.64 15.29 16.12
CA ARG A 521 -26.27 14.06 16.63
C ARG A 521 -25.40 13.33 17.66
N LEU A 522 -24.09 13.26 17.42
CA LEU A 522 -23.13 12.59 18.32
C LEU A 522 -23.09 13.26 19.70
N LEU A 523 -23.22 14.61 19.72
CA LEU A 523 -23.23 15.41 20.96
C LEU A 523 -24.59 15.42 21.66
N GLU A 524 -25.64 14.82 21.07
CA GLU A 524 -27.01 14.76 21.61
C GLU A 524 -27.55 16.15 22.01
N LEU A 525 -27.25 17.19 21.20
CA LEU A 525 -27.62 18.58 21.50
C LEU A 525 -29.11 18.84 21.25
N ASP A 526 -29.72 19.68 22.10
CA ASP A 526 -31.09 20.14 21.89
C ASP A 526 -31.15 21.17 20.73
N GLU A 527 -31.99 20.90 19.73
CA GLU A 527 -32.13 21.75 18.56
C GLU A 527 -32.64 23.18 18.87
N ASN A 528 -33.37 23.36 19.97
CA ASN A 528 -33.96 24.65 20.34
C ASN A 528 -33.03 25.52 21.20
N ASN A 529 -32.11 24.85 21.94
CA ASN A 529 -31.14 25.55 22.78
C ASN A 529 -29.82 24.78 22.85
N PRO A 530 -29.08 24.74 21.72
CA PRO A 530 -27.86 23.93 21.67
C PRO A 530 -26.73 24.59 22.48
N VAL A 531 -26.20 23.86 23.45
CA VAL A 531 -25.06 24.30 24.28
C VAL A 531 -23.92 23.34 24.05
N LEU A 532 -22.78 23.85 23.54
CA LEU A 532 -21.59 23.05 23.32
C LEU A 532 -20.91 22.69 24.66
N PRO A 533 -20.37 21.46 24.77
CA PRO A 533 -19.54 21.07 25.89
C PRO A 533 -18.39 22.06 26.14
N GLN A 534 -18.07 22.32 27.43
CA GLN A 534 -17.00 23.25 27.82
C GLN A 534 -15.64 22.91 27.17
N ALA A 535 -15.42 21.63 26.82
CA ALA A 535 -14.20 21.18 26.15
C ALA A 535 -13.93 21.90 24.81
N PHE A 536 -14.96 22.39 24.12
CA PHE A 536 -14.80 23.19 22.89
C PHE A 536 -14.13 24.54 23.15
N SER A 537 -14.28 25.13 24.34
CA SER A 537 -13.64 26.38 24.69
C SER A 537 -12.11 26.31 24.73
N TRP A 538 -11.56 25.12 24.94
CA TRP A 538 -10.09 24.92 24.95
C TRP A 538 -9.48 25.03 23.55
N ILE A 539 -10.28 24.81 22.49
CA ILE A 539 -9.80 24.82 21.12
C ILE A 539 -9.70 26.26 20.59
N CYS A 540 -10.70 27.08 20.83
CA CYS A 540 -10.70 28.45 20.33
C CYS A 540 -11.26 29.51 21.31
N GLY A 541 -11.41 29.15 22.58
CA GLY A 541 -11.80 30.10 23.63
C GLY A 541 -13.27 30.51 23.61
N THR A 542 -14.11 29.80 22.87
CA THR A 542 -15.58 29.99 22.82
C THR A 542 -16.32 28.66 22.81
N THR A 543 -17.57 28.67 23.24
CA THR A 543 -18.53 27.58 23.09
C THR A 543 -19.70 27.95 22.19
N ASP A 544 -19.59 29.06 21.42
CA ASP A 544 -20.66 29.54 20.59
C ASP A 544 -20.88 28.63 19.38
N LEU A 545 -22.10 28.12 19.24
CA LEU A 545 -22.51 27.36 18.07
C LEU A 545 -23.09 28.30 17.02
N ALA A 546 -22.45 28.37 15.88
CA ALA A 546 -22.88 29.18 14.74
C ALA A 546 -24.01 28.52 13.96
N GLY A 547 -23.99 27.24 13.79
CA GLY A 547 -24.98 26.49 13.05
C GLY A 547 -24.63 25.03 12.76
N ILE A 548 -25.46 24.43 11.90
CA ILE A 548 -25.34 23.06 11.46
C ILE A 548 -25.10 23.04 9.95
N LEU A 549 -24.14 22.26 9.51
CA LEU A 549 -23.80 22.00 8.13
C LEU A 549 -24.25 20.59 7.73
N GLU A 550 -24.51 20.37 6.44
CA GLU A 550 -24.56 19.01 5.88
C GLU A 550 -23.24 18.29 6.19
N ASP A 551 -23.27 16.95 6.28
CA ASP A 551 -22.07 16.19 6.59
C ASP A 551 -20.97 16.44 5.53
N VAL A 552 -19.86 17.00 5.97
CA VAL A 552 -18.68 17.32 5.14
C VAL A 552 -17.66 16.22 5.29
N GLN A 553 -17.11 15.75 4.18
CA GLN A 553 -16.02 14.81 4.20
C GLN A 553 -14.71 15.52 4.59
N MET A 554 -14.31 15.35 5.87
CA MET A 554 -13.12 15.98 6.45
C MET A 554 -11.84 15.17 6.26
N SER A 555 -11.90 13.98 5.65
CA SER A 555 -10.75 13.14 5.34
C SER A 555 -10.93 12.49 3.99
N SER A 556 -9.84 12.10 3.34
CA SER A 556 -9.98 11.32 2.10
C SER A 556 -10.76 10.02 2.38
N ALA A 557 -11.54 9.54 1.42
CA ALA A 557 -12.31 8.31 1.56
C ALA A 557 -11.42 7.08 1.86
N LYS A 558 -10.13 7.15 1.55
CA LYS A 558 -9.11 6.16 1.93
C LYS A 558 -8.94 6.04 3.45
N ASN A 559 -9.04 7.17 4.16
CA ASN A 559 -8.82 7.29 5.60
C ASN A 559 -10.13 7.58 6.35
N LEU A 560 -11.28 7.33 5.71
CA LEU A 560 -12.58 7.59 6.29
C LEU A 560 -12.77 6.68 7.52
N ASN A 561 -12.91 7.31 8.67
CA ASN A 561 -13.31 6.65 9.89
C ASN A 561 -14.74 7.10 10.21
N LEU A 562 -15.68 6.20 10.13
CA LEU A 562 -17.11 6.47 10.36
C LEU A 562 -17.42 6.96 11.79
N ASP A 563 -16.49 6.74 12.73
CA ASP A 563 -16.61 7.22 14.11
C ASP A 563 -16.12 8.67 14.28
N GLU A 564 -15.57 9.28 13.21
CA GLU A 564 -15.06 10.64 13.21
C GLU A 564 -16.04 11.59 12.51
N VAL A 565 -16.41 12.65 13.18
CA VAL A 565 -17.37 13.66 12.68
C VAL A 565 -16.69 14.99 12.44
N GLY A 566 -17.23 15.80 11.51
CA GLY A 566 -16.63 17.06 11.09
C GLY A 566 -17.06 18.25 11.96
N VAL A 567 -16.11 19.14 12.23
CA VAL A 567 -16.33 20.43 12.90
C VAL A 567 -15.55 21.51 12.19
N ILE A 568 -16.22 22.59 11.82
CA ILE A 568 -15.57 23.77 11.28
C ILE A 568 -15.51 24.83 12.38
N ASN A 569 -14.31 25.27 12.70
CA ASN A 569 -14.07 26.33 13.67
C ASN A 569 -13.79 27.64 12.95
N LEU A 570 -14.70 28.60 13.06
CA LEU A 570 -14.54 29.92 12.50
C LEU A 570 -13.67 30.79 13.42
N VAL A 571 -12.48 31.18 12.93
CA VAL A 571 -11.49 31.93 13.67
C VAL A 571 -11.40 33.38 13.20
N PRO A 572 -11.54 34.36 14.09
CA PRO A 572 -11.38 35.76 13.72
C PRO A 572 -9.96 36.07 13.22
N ARG A 573 -9.86 36.96 12.26
CA ARG A 573 -8.58 37.33 11.63
C ARG A 573 -7.53 37.87 12.62
N ASN A 574 -7.93 38.46 13.73
CA ASN A 574 -7.01 38.91 14.79
C ASN A 574 -6.48 37.85 15.73
N ARG A 575 -7.01 36.60 15.67
CA ARG A 575 -6.55 35.44 16.46
C ARG A 575 -5.87 34.37 15.62
N GLN A 576 -5.60 34.64 14.34
CA GLN A 576 -5.12 33.65 13.37
C GLN A 576 -3.67 33.19 13.58
N SER A 577 -2.86 33.91 14.36
CA SER A 577 -1.41 33.64 14.52
C SER A 577 -1.00 32.32 15.17
N GLY A 578 -1.82 31.28 15.08
CA GLY A 578 -1.52 29.94 15.59
C GLY A 578 -2.45 28.86 15.10
N LEU A 579 -3.65 29.22 14.66
CA LEU A 579 -4.70 28.26 14.28
C LEU A 579 -4.96 28.18 12.77
N CYS A 580 -4.68 29.24 12.00
CA CYS A 580 -4.85 29.26 10.55
C CYS A 580 -3.53 29.64 9.89
N ARG A 581 -2.78 28.68 9.40
CA ARG A 581 -1.40 28.86 8.90
C ARG A 581 -1.29 28.89 7.39
N ASP A 582 -2.24 28.28 6.70
CA ASP A 582 -2.21 28.10 5.27
C ASP A 582 -3.18 29.10 4.60
N PHE A 583 -2.81 29.61 3.42
CA PHE A 583 -3.73 30.42 2.62
C PHE A 583 -4.55 29.51 1.71
N ILE A 584 -5.84 29.80 1.62
CA ILE A 584 -6.74 29.26 0.60
C ILE A 584 -7.00 30.37 -0.39
N VAL A 585 -6.62 30.15 -1.63
CA VAL A 585 -6.64 31.16 -2.69
C VAL A 585 -7.62 30.73 -3.77
N GLU A 586 -8.55 31.60 -4.12
CA GLU A 586 -9.46 31.38 -5.25
C GLU A 586 -8.75 31.75 -6.55
N ILE A 587 -8.73 30.83 -7.49
CA ILE A 587 -8.14 31.00 -8.82
C ILE A 587 -9.28 31.20 -9.83
N LEU A 588 -9.34 32.39 -10.42
CA LEU A 588 -10.39 32.76 -11.38
C LEU A 588 -10.21 32.07 -12.74
N ASP A 589 -8.96 31.79 -13.11
CA ASP A 589 -8.59 31.05 -14.31
C ASP A 589 -7.53 29.99 -13.97
N PRO A 590 -7.94 28.76 -13.65
CA PRO A 590 -7.03 27.66 -13.29
C PRO A 590 -6.37 26.99 -14.51
N SER A 591 -5.85 27.79 -15.44
CA SER A 591 -5.06 27.29 -16.56
C SER A 591 -3.73 26.73 -16.08
N ASP A 592 -3.17 25.78 -16.83
CA ASP A 592 -1.87 25.17 -16.49
C ASP A 592 -0.75 26.21 -16.37
N GLU A 593 -0.79 27.28 -17.17
CA GLU A 593 0.16 28.39 -17.14
C GLU A 593 0.08 29.17 -15.81
N ASN A 594 -1.11 29.55 -15.38
CA ASN A 594 -1.33 30.27 -14.13
C ASN A 594 -0.99 29.40 -12.91
N LEU A 595 -1.34 28.11 -12.95
CA LEU A 595 -1.01 27.18 -11.87
C LEU A 595 0.50 26.95 -11.75
N MET A 596 1.22 26.82 -12.87
CA MET A 596 2.68 26.70 -12.89
C MET A 596 3.38 27.97 -12.38
N GLU A 597 2.89 29.17 -12.74
CA GLU A 597 3.40 30.42 -12.21
C GLU A 597 3.21 30.48 -10.68
N LEU A 598 2.02 30.14 -10.20
CA LEU A 598 1.72 30.14 -8.76
C LEU A 598 2.54 29.11 -8.00
N ASP A 599 2.70 27.91 -8.55
CA ASP A 599 3.58 26.86 -7.97
C ASP A 599 5.03 27.39 -7.86
N SER A 600 5.55 28.10 -8.89
CA SER A 600 6.88 28.69 -8.87
C SER A 600 7.02 29.76 -7.78
N LEU A 601 6.05 30.68 -7.66
CA LEU A 601 6.05 31.72 -6.64
C LEU A 601 5.95 31.14 -5.23
N CYS A 602 5.08 30.16 -5.02
CA CYS A 602 4.96 29.46 -3.73
C CYS A 602 6.25 28.72 -3.37
N ARG A 603 6.92 28.13 -4.35
CA ARG A 603 8.21 27.48 -4.19
C ARG A 603 9.30 28.48 -3.82
N GLU A 604 9.36 29.63 -4.49
CA GLU A 604 10.30 30.70 -4.17
C GLU A 604 10.10 31.24 -2.76
N GLU A 605 8.82 31.44 -2.34
CA GLU A 605 8.49 31.87 -1.00
C GLU A 605 8.88 30.83 0.05
N ALA A 606 8.57 29.58 -0.20
CA ALA A 606 8.98 28.47 0.68
C ALA A 606 10.52 28.39 0.80
N ILE A 607 11.25 28.60 -0.30
CA ILE A 607 12.72 28.67 -0.32
C ILE A 607 13.21 29.88 0.48
N ARG A 608 12.56 31.02 0.37
CA ARG A 608 12.92 32.24 1.12
C ARG A 608 12.78 32.05 2.62
N ILE A 609 11.73 31.35 3.07
CA ILE A 609 11.45 31.15 4.49
C ILE A 609 12.29 30.02 5.07
N ARG A 610 12.50 28.94 4.34
CA ARG A 610 13.06 27.67 4.84
C ARG A 610 14.31 27.20 4.11
N GLY A 611 14.84 28.00 3.18
CA GLY A 611 16.01 27.65 2.40
C GLY A 611 15.69 26.90 1.10
N PRO A 612 16.71 26.67 0.27
CA PRO A 612 16.58 26.20 -1.12
C PRO A 612 15.90 24.85 -1.31
N HIS A 613 15.70 24.14 -0.21
CA HIS A 613 15.08 22.81 -0.22
C HIS A 613 13.73 22.76 0.53
N ALA A 614 13.00 23.91 0.61
CA ALA A 614 11.67 23.96 1.22
C ALA A 614 10.71 22.92 0.61
N PRO A 615 9.92 22.09 1.39
CA PRO A 615 8.94 21.18 0.81
C PRO A 615 7.92 21.97 0.00
N ASP A 616 7.71 21.53 -1.21
CA ASP A 616 6.58 22.01 -1.98
C ASP A 616 5.32 21.33 -1.41
N MET A 617 4.67 22.04 -0.50
CA MET A 617 3.44 21.60 0.15
C MET A 617 2.22 22.36 -0.38
N SER A 618 2.43 23.39 -1.20
CA SER A 618 1.39 24.16 -1.87
C SER A 618 0.87 23.39 -3.09
N GLY A 619 -0.28 23.80 -3.62
CA GLY A 619 -0.79 23.20 -4.84
C GLY A 619 -2.27 23.36 -5.03
N TYR A 620 -2.73 23.17 -6.27
CA TYR A 620 -4.12 23.16 -6.65
C TYR A 620 -4.87 22.04 -5.96
N ILE A 621 -5.93 22.36 -5.20
CA ILE A 621 -6.59 21.41 -4.29
C ILE A 621 -7.12 20.18 -5.03
N PRO A 622 -7.80 20.28 -6.18
CA PRO A 622 -8.26 19.13 -6.93
C PRO A 622 -7.12 18.15 -7.29
N TYR A 623 -5.97 18.65 -7.74
CA TYR A 623 -4.81 17.80 -8.06
C TYR A 623 -4.22 17.13 -6.82
N LYS A 624 -4.22 17.82 -5.68
CA LYS A 624 -3.77 17.23 -4.41
C LYS A 624 -4.68 16.10 -3.96
N ILE A 625 -6.00 16.26 -4.14
CA ILE A 625 -6.98 15.20 -3.84
C ILE A 625 -6.76 14.01 -4.77
N GLU A 626 -6.63 14.22 -6.08
CA GLU A 626 -6.36 13.15 -7.04
C GLU A 626 -5.08 12.37 -6.68
N LYS A 627 -4.03 13.06 -6.31
CA LYS A 627 -2.75 12.47 -5.90
C LYS A 627 -2.86 11.58 -4.66
N GLU A 628 -3.75 11.90 -3.73
CA GLU A 628 -4.01 11.06 -2.55
C GLU A 628 -4.55 9.66 -2.93
N TYR A 629 -5.28 9.57 -4.04
CA TYR A 629 -5.84 8.32 -4.56
C TYR A 629 -4.93 7.59 -5.57
N GLU A 630 -3.79 8.18 -5.94
CA GLU A 630 -2.88 7.61 -6.95
C GLU A 630 -2.46 6.17 -6.62
N GLY A 631 -2.13 5.90 -5.35
CA GLY A 631 -1.81 4.55 -4.91
C GLY A 631 -2.97 3.55 -5.09
N MET A 632 -4.21 3.97 -4.87
CA MET A 632 -5.40 3.14 -5.10
C MET A 632 -5.68 2.95 -6.59
N MET A 633 -5.49 3.99 -7.40
CA MET A 633 -5.59 3.90 -8.85
C MET A 633 -4.56 2.92 -9.43
N ASN A 634 -3.34 2.91 -8.90
CA ASN A 634 -2.31 1.97 -9.33
C ASN A 634 -2.66 0.53 -8.94
N GLN A 635 -3.24 0.30 -7.77
CA GLN A 635 -3.81 -1.00 -7.38
C GLN A 635 -4.94 -1.42 -8.32
N MET A 636 -5.83 -0.51 -8.71
CA MET A 636 -6.88 -0.77 -9.70
C MET A 636 -6.31 -1.15 -11.07
N LYS A 637 -5.30 -0.43 -11.56
CA LYS A 637 -4.59 -0.77 -12.81
C LYS A 637 -4.05 -2.19 -12.77
N MET A 638 -3.46 -2.61 -11.64
CA MET A 638 -2.96 -3.97 -11.44
C MET A 638 -4.06 -5.01 -11.57
N VAL A 639 -5.18 -4.81 -10.88
CA VAL A 639 -6.33 -5.72 -10.94
C VAL A 639 -6.91 -5.81 -12.36
N ILE A 640 -6.97 -4.68 -13.09
CA ILE A 640 -7.41 -4.66 -14.51
C ILE A 640 -6.44 -5.46 -15.39
N ILE A 641 -5.13 -5.36 -15.19
CA ILE A 641 -4.15 -6.15 -15.92
C ILE A 641 -4.41 -7.64 -15.71
N PHE A 642 -4.70 -8.08 -14.47
CA PHE A 642 -5.05 -9.48 -14.20
C PHE A 642 -6.33 -9.92 -14.90
N MET A 643 -7.34 -9.08 -14.90
CA MET A 643 -8.57 -9.32 -15.61
C MET A 643 -8.29 -9.56 -17.12
N ILE A 644 -7.50 -8.70 -17.73
CA ILE A 644 -7.12 -8.84 -19.15
C ILE A 644 -6.38 -10.16 -19.38
N ILE A 645 -5.42 -10.50 -18.53
CA ILE A 645 -4.65 -11.75 -18.62
C ILE A 645 -5.58 -12.96 -18.49
N ALA A 646 -6.49 -12.96 -17.53
CA ALA A 646 -7.45 -14.04 -17.32
C ALA A 646 -8.36 -14.23 -18.55
N ILE A 647 -8.83 -13.13 -19.15
CA ILE A 647 -9.64 -13.15 -20.39
C ILE A 647 -8.82 -13.75 -21.54
N LEU A 648 -7.57 -13.30 -21.74
CA LEU A 648 -6.72 -13.79 -22.81
C LEU A 648 -6.42 -15.29 -22.67
N LEU A 649 -6.13 -15.75 -21.43
CA LEU A 649 -5.91 -17.17 -21.15
C LEU A 649 -7.16 -18.02 -21.41
N SER A 650 -8.33 -17.54 -21.00
CA SER A 650 -9.59 -18.21 -21.26
C SER A 650 -9.88 -18.28 -22.76
N ALA A 651 -9.72 -17.17 -23.49
CA ALA A 651 -9.93 -17.11 -24.94
C ALA A 651 -8.97 -18.04 -25.71
N LEU A 652 -7.68 -18.07 -25.34
CA LEU A 652 -6.71 -18.98 -25.96
C LEU A 652 -7.10 -20.45 -25.76
N GLY A 653 -7.56 -20.81 -24.55
CA GLY A 653 -8.05 -22.15 -24.26
C GLY A 653 -9.26 -22.53 -25.10
N GLN A 654 -10.21 -21.63 -25.22
CA GLN A 654 -11.43 -21.84 -26.03
C GLN A 654 -11.14 -21.96 -27.54
N ILE A 655 -10.32 -21.04 -28.09
CA ILE A 655 -9.92 -21.07 -29.51
C ILE A 655 -9.25 -22.41 -29.84
N ALA A 656 -8.32 -22.84 -28.99
CA ALA A 656 -7.58 -24.07 -29.21
C ALA A 656 -8.50 -25.32 -29.19
N MET A 657 -9.44 -25.35 -28.25
CA MET A 657 -10.40 -26.45 -28.16
C MET A 657 -11.43 -26.42 -29.30
N SER A 658 -11.92 -25.24 -29.69
CA SER A 658 -12.80 -25.08 -30.84
C SER A 658 -12.14 -25.57 -32.13
N THR A 659 -10.88 -25.19 -32.36
CA THR A 659 -10.10 -25.64 -33.51
C THR A 659 -9.94 -27.17 -33.49
N TYR A 660 -9.65 -27.75 -32.32
CA TYR A 660 -9.56 -29.20 -32.18
C TYR A 660 -10.88 -29.91 -32.50
N TYR A 661 -12.00 -29.46 -31.91
CA TYR A 661 -13.33 -30.07 -32.21
C TYR A 661 -13.73 -29.92 -33.66
N ALA A 662 -13.41 -28.78 -34.29
CA ALA A 662 -13.65 -28.60 -35.74
C ALA A 662 -12.87 -29.61 -36.58
N THR A 663 -11.57 -29.82 -36.28
CA THR A 663 -10.71 -30.78 -36.97
C THR A 663 -11.16 -32.24 -36.74
N GLU A 664 -11.62 -32.58 -35.54
CA GLU A 664 -12.12 -33.92 -35.20
C GLU A 664 -13.40 -34.26 -35.99
N ARG A 665 -14.27 -33.25 -36.21
CA ARG A 665 -15.54 -33.40 -36.95
C ARG A 665 -15.42 -33.12 -38.43
N GLU A 666 -14.23 -32.86 -38.96
CA GLU A 666 -14.03 -32.49 -40.37
C GLU A 666 -14.63 -33.49 -41.33
N LYS A 667 -14.50 -34.79 -41.09
CA LYS A 667 -15.11 -35.85 -41.88
C LYS A 667 -16.64 -35.84 -41.77
N GLU A 668 -17.19 -35.67 -40.58
CA GLU A 668 -18.64 -35.61 -40.34
C GLU A 668 -19.24 -34.37 -41.01
N ILE A 669 -18.59 -33.23 -40.86
CA ILE A 669 -18.98 -31.98 -41.52
C ILE A 669 -18.87 -32.09 -43.01
N GLY A 670 -17.83 -32.74 -43.54
CA GLY A 670 -17.65 -33.01 -44.96
C GLY A 670 -18.79 -33.88 -45.54
N ILE A 671 -19.13 -34.98 -44.86
CA ILE A 671 -20.26 -35.84 -45.27
C ILE A 671 -21.57 -35.04 -45.26
N ARG A 672 -21.86 -34.27 -44.22
CA ARG A 672 -23.08 -33.47 -44.12
C ARG A 672 -23.17 -32.37 -45.17
N LYS A 673 -22.05 -31.73 -45.53
CA LYS A 673 -22.00 -30.77 -46.63
C LYS A 673 -22.38 -31.40 -47.96
N VAL A 674 -21.95 -32.65 -48.22
CA VAL A 674 -22.32 -33.41 -49.41
C VAL A 674 -23.85 -33.67 -49.43
N PHE A 675 -24.46 -33.83 -48.24
CA PHE A 675 -25.92 -34.01 -48.11
C PHE A 675 -26.70 -32.71 -47.98
N GLY A 676 -26.08 -31.52 -48.27
CA GLY A 676 -26.78 -30.23 -48.34
C GLY A 676 -26.72 -29.38 -47.05
N GLY A 677 -25.89 -29.72 -46.10
CA GLY A 677 -25.65 -28.93 -44.88
C GLY A 677 -25.00 -27.60 -45.23
N THR A 678 -25.57 -26.48 -44.72
CA THR A 678 -25.00 -25.13 -44.91
C THR A 678 -23.92 -24.85 -43.83
N VAL A 679 -22.94 -23.99 -44.17
CA VAL A 679 -21.89 -23.57 -43.24
C VAL A 679 -22.48 -22.97 -41.96
N ARG A 680 -23.57 -22.20 -42.08
CA ARG A 680 -24.25 -21.54 -40.95
C ARG A 680 -24.93 -22.56 -40.02
N SER A 681 -25.60 -23.59 -40.56
CA SER A 681 -26.22 -24.63 -39.73
C SER A 681 -25.19 -25.47 -38.97
N GLU A 682 -24.06 -25.78 -39.61
CA GLU A 682 -22.99 -26.55 -39.00
C GLU A 682 -22.19 -25.70 -37.96
N SER A 683 -22.03 -24.39 -38.19
CA SER A 683 -21.42 -23.50 -37.21
C SER A 683 -22.27 -23.39 -35.93
N ILE A 684 -23.58 -23.18 -36.06
CA ILE A 684 -24.50 -23.11 -34.91
C ILE A 684 -24.48 -24.41 -34.11
N ARG A 685 -24.52 -25.56 -34.82
CA ARG A 685 -24.50 -26.89 -34.16
C ARG A 685 -23.19 -27.25 -33.47
N ASN A 686 -22.08 -26.61 -33.86
CA ASN A 686 -20.79 -26.80 -33.21
C ASN A 686 -20.62 -25.91 -31.96
N ILE A 687 -21.47 -24.91 -31.79
CA ILE A 687 -21.48 -24.05 -30.57
C ILE A 687 -22.23 -24.77 -29.44
N PHE A 688 -23.26 -25.57 -29.74
CA PHE A 688 -24.01 -26.39 -28.79
C PHE A 688 -23.58 -27.88 -28.85
#